data_8277bcabf75a90e415be109b82a3aff0
#
_entry.id   8277bcabf75a90e415be109b82a3aff0
#
_cell.length_a   1.000
_cell.length_b   1.000
_cell.length_c   1.000
_cell.angle_alpha   90.00
_cell.angle_beta   90.00
_cell.angle_gamma   90.00
#
_symmetry.space_group_name_H-M   'P 1'
#
loop_
_entity.id
_entity.type
_entity.pdbx_description
1 polymer ?
#
loop_
_entity_poly.entity_id
_entity_poly.type
_entity_poly.pdbx_seq_one_letter_code
_entity_poly.pdbx_strand_id
1 'polypeptide(L)'
;MPSPQPIRLPIRQLVEFLLRTGSIDSRFTGFDRANEGARIHRRLQKAAGEGYAAEVYLTAQREVEGLLFVLEGRADGIFQNEDGTVVIDEIKTTALPTEELTEDRSPCHWAQGMVYGAIYAAQNQLERLSVRLTYYQIDTDEITRYTRHFTAGELDAFLTGLLRQYAPWARRQMTWAEARTASLTALPFPFPAYRPGQRALAGEIYRACIAGRSGQKNGTRLFCQAPTGIGKTMSALFPALKAIGAGSGEKLFYLTARSTTQAAAEDALARLHASTPGLALRSVTLTAKEKVCLCKDAEGHPACLPEACPYANGYYDRIKDALAALLDGAPQFDRAALEAAARQFTVCPFELGLDLSAWADVVIGDYNYLFDPVVRLHRFFDAAGDWLFLIDEAHNLPDRARAMYSAGFAKSALTDAKRALGRGKSSLKTALSRADRAFLEARKQVAVLAPRRGVSPPAADAAGQTSLLEETPASGIALPEPLLAQEGTVFFRELPDALLKPLHALQAPLQDWLEQNPDADAHARLLELYFAVQDITRAADRYDTHFVTQLTARGSELELELLCLDPSAFVDASLGCGRAAALFSATLTPPGYYRGVLGCPDARAVALESPFPPDHLGLYCLPGISTRYRDREASIPAVSDALAALAGGKVGNYLAFFPSYAYLRRVYEDFTARYPGIATLAQESGLDDAARAAFLQKFTPDPAQTLLGFGVMGGIFGEGVDLVGDRLIGCAIVGVGLPQVNPRQEILRRYYDEQSGTGFDYAYRYPGMNKVLQAAGRVIRTAGDRGVVLLLDDRFAHSEYTRLFPRHWQHLKYLNGTEALKEELDRFWGQGSSR
;
A
#
# COMPACT_ATOMS: atom_id res chain seq x y z
N MET A 1 28.14 29.24 -24.22
CA MET A 1 27.81 27.99 -23.52
C MET A 1 26.43 28.16 -22.91
N PRO A 2 25.54 27.21 -22.97
CA PRO A 2 24.29 27.33 -22.25
C PRO A 2 24.59 27.51 -20.76
N SER A 3 23.87 28.42 -20.10
CA SER A 3 24.03 28.68 -18.67
C SER A 3 23.83 27.34 -17.91
N PRO A 4 24.68 27.00 -16.92
CA PRO A 4 24.53 25.75 -16.17
C PRO A 4 23.15 25.72 -15.55
N GLN A 5 22.44 24.59 -15.72
CA GLN A 5 21.13 24.42 -15.09
C GLN A 5 21.32 24.44 -13.57
N PRO A 6 20.54 25.26 -12.85
CA PRO A 6 20.70 25.37 -11.40
C PRO A 6 20.28 24.09 -10.68
N ILE A 7 21.12 23.61 -9.77
CA ILE A 7 20.88 22.48 -8.90
C ILE A 7 20.11 22.98 -7.67
N ARG A 8 18.82 22.69 -7.59
CA ARG A 8 18.00 23.00 -6.40
C ARG A 8 18.30 21.99 -5.30
N LEU A 9 18.67 22.48 -4.13
CA LEU A 9 19.12 21.65 -3.03
C LEU A 9 18.56 22.18 -1.71
N PRO A 10 17.57 21.51 -1.11
CA PRO A 10 17.09 21.83 0.22
C PRO A 10 18.23 21.76 1.23
N ILE A 11 18.35 22.78 2.09
CA ILE A 11 19.44 22.88 3.08
C ILE A 11 19.48 21.64 3.99
N ARG A 12 18.33 21.20 4.46
CA ARG A 12 18.23 20.01 5.28
C ARG A 12 18.78 18.75 4.58
N GLN A 13 18.43 18.58 3.30
CA GLN A 13 18.91 17.43 2.51
C GLN A 13 20.43 17.46 2.35
N LEU A 14 21.03 18.62 2.06
CA LEU A 14 22.47 18.79 1.96
C LEU A 14 23.17 18.36 3.26
N VAL A 15 22.70 18.91 4.38
CA VAL A 15 23.29 18.70 5.71
C VAL A 15 23.15 17.23 6.14
N GLU A 16 21.93 16.67 6.06
CA GLU A 16 21.69 15.28 6.47
C GLU A 16 22.46 14.31 5.58
N PHE A 17 22.52 14.51 4.28
CA PHE A 17 23.26 13.63 3.37
C PHE A 17 24.76 13.60 3.68
N LEU A 18 25.35 14.76 3.97
CA LEU A 18 26.80 14.82 4.19
C LEU A 18 27.23 14.49 5.62
N LEU A 19 26.48 14.95 6.62
CA LEU A 19 26.93 14.99 8.00
C LEU A 19 26.21 14.04 8.94
N ARG A 20 25.15 13.35 8.48
CA ARG A 20 24.48 12.35 9.31
C ARG A 20 25.41 11.17 9.54
N THR A 21 25.58 10.79 10.81
CA THR A 21 26.44 9.72 11.29
C THR A 21 25.68 8.82 12.26
N GLY A 22 26.27 7.68 12.63
CA GLY A 22 25.75 6.77 13.63
C GLY A 22 24.78 5.73 13.08
N SER A 23 23.87 5.29 13.93
CA SER A 23 23.09 4.06 13.76
C SER A 23 21.62 4.33 13.43
N ILE A 24 20.96 3.34 12.82
CA ILE A 24 19.51 3.26 12.81
C ILE A 24 19.08 2.78 14.19
N ASP A 25 18.17 3.51 14.83
CA ASP A 25 17.57 3.12 16.09
C ASP A 25 16.04 3.26 15.99
N SER A 26 15.34 2.13 16.10
CA SER A 26 13.89 2.09 15.96
C SER A 26 13.13 2.35 17.26
N ARG A 27 13.81 2.44 18.40
CA ARG A 27 13.17 2.67 19.71
C ARG A 27 12.41 3.98 19.78
N PHE A 28 12.84 4.97 18.99
CA PHE A 28 12.39 6.35 19.11
C PHE A 28 11.69 6.88 17.83
N THR A 29 11.40 6.02 16.85
CA THR A 29 10.73 6.41 15.61
C THR A 29 9.22 6.36 15.75
N GLY A 30 8.62 7.32 16.48
CA GLY A 30 7.17 7.51 16.54
C GLY A 30 6.71 8.60 15.57
N PHE A 31 5.68 8.33 14.75
CA PHE A 31 5.14 9.27 13.75
C PHE A 31 4.52 10.55 14.39
N ASP A 32 4.07 10.48 15.64
CA ASP A 32 3.50 11.62 16.36
C ASP A 32 4.53 12.69 16.75
N ARG A 33 5.82 12.33 16.82
CA ARG A 33 6.89 13.31 17.11
C ARG A 33 6.98 14.43 16.08
N ALA A 34 6.68 14.15 14.81
CA ALA A 34 6.72 15.19 13.78
C ALA A 34 5.60 16.23 13.97
N ASN A 35 4.38 15.77 14.28
CA ASN A 35 3.25 16.66 14.57
C ASN A 35 3.38 17.38 15.92
N GLU A 36 3.86 16.68 16.92
CA GLU A 36 4.16 17.26 18.23
C GLU A 36 5.31 18.25 18.15
N GLY A 37 6.38 17.93 17.46
CA GLY A 37 7.48 18.84 17.16
C GLY A 37 7.00 20.14 16.51
N ALA A 38 6.18 20.04 15.46
CA ALA A 38 5.62 21.22 14.80
C ALA A 38 4.71 22.08 15.74
N ARG A 39 3.99 21.44 16.68
CA ARG A 39 3.20 22.14 17.69
C ARG A 39 4.08 22.84 18.71
N ILE A 40 5.15 22.18 19.14
CA ILE A 40 6.14 22.71 20.08
C ILE A 40 6.88 23.88 19.43
N HIS A 41 7.38 23.75 18.19
CA HIS A 41 8.01 24.84 17.46
C HIS A 41 7.11 26.07 17.45
N ARG A 42 5.83 25.95 17.03
CA ARG A 42 4.88 27.07 17.06
C ARG A 42 4.66 27.66 18.43
N ARG A 43 4.65 26.84 19.51
CA ARG A 43 4.53 27.31 20.89
C ARG A 43 5.74 28.12 21.32
N LEU A 44 6.96 27.64 21.04
CA LEU A 44 8.21 28.31 21.38
C LEU A 44 8.38 29.61 20.58
N GLN A 45 8.09 29.58 19.28
CA GLN A 45 8.12 30.75 18.41
C GLN A 45 7.16 31.84 18.89
N LYS A 46 5.93 31.48 19.28
CA LYS A 46 4.95 32.41 19.84
C LYS A 46 5.36 32.95 21.23
N ALA A 47 6.00 32.16 22.05
CA ALA A 47 6.48 32.54 23.36
C ALA A 47 7.72 33.45 23.33
N ALA A 48 8.45 33.47 22.19
CA ALA A 48 9.66 34.28 22.01
C ALA A 48 9.36 35.82 21.91
N GLY A 49 8.11 36.20 21.66
CA GLY A 49 7.64 37.61 21.75
C GLY A 49 7.90 38.42 20.47
N GLU A 50 7.69 39.74 20.60
CA GLU A 50 7.91 40.70 19.51
C GLU A 50 9.41 40.80 19.18
N GLY A 51 9.75 40.73 17.86
CA GLY A 51 11.14 40.75 17.39
C GLY A 51 11.69 39.38 17.01
N TYR A 52 10.96 38.30 17.27
CA TYR A 52 11.28 36.96 16.81
C TYR A 52 10.57 36.66 15.47
N ALA A 53 11.33 36.64 14.37
CA ALA A 53 10.82 36.25 13.06
C ALA A 53 10.84 34.73 12.93
N ALA A 54 9.65 34.11 12.95
CA ALA A 54 9.49 32.66 12.84
C ALA A 54 9.41 32.19 11.38
N GLU A 55 9.88 30.97 11.10
CA GLU A 55 9.75 30.27 9.79
C GLU A 55 10.27 31.13 8.62
N VAL A 56 11.46 31.74 8.79
CA VAL A 56 12.03 32.63 7.80
C VAL A 56 12.55 31.84 6.60
N TYR A 57 11.91 32.04 5.43
CA TYR A 57 12.37 31.42 4.18
C TYR A 57 13.66 32.08 3.68
N LEU A 58 14.67 31.28 3.49
CA LEU A 58 15.99 31.68 3.01
C LEU A 58 16.32 30.93 1.72
N THR A 59 16.84 31.66 0.73
CA THR A 59 17.32 31.09 -0.52
C THR A 59 18.59 31.78 -0.94
N ALA A 60 19.54 31.05 -1.50
CA ALA A 60 20.78 31.61 -2.03
C ALA A 60 21.25 30.85 -3.27
N GLN A 61 21.87 31.57 -4.19
CA GLN A 61 22.58 30.97 -5.29
C GLN A 61 24.09 31.01 -4.97
N ARG A 62 24.77 29.89 -5.21
CA ARG A 62 26.21 29.73 -5.01
C ARG A 62 26.80 28.96 -6.18
N GLU A 63 27.83 29.51 -6.77
CA GLU A 63 28.64 28.80 -7.76
C GLU A 63 29.87 28.21 -7.07
N VAL A 64 29.98 26.88 -7.12
CA VAL A 64 31.10 26.12 -6.55
C VAL A 64 31.56 25.07 -7.57
N GLU A 65 32.84 25.10 -7.91
CA GLU A 65 33.44 24.16 -8.87
C GLU A 65 32.73 24.09 -10.22
N GLY A 66 32.21 25.22 -10.70
CA GLY A 66 31.48 25.33 -11.97
C GLY A 66 30.06 24.82 -11.94
N LEU A 67 29.52 24.48 -10.74
CA LEU A 67 28.13 24.10 -10.51
C LEU A 67 27.37 25.25 -9.85
N LEU A 68 26.20 25.57 -10.36
CA LEU A 68 25.30 26.56 -9.77
C LEU A 68 24.28 25.88 -8.84
N PHE A 69 24.47 26.06 -7.54
CA PHE A 69 23.55 25.55 -6.50
C PHE A 69 22.51 26.62 -6.14
N VAL A 70 21.27 26.23 -6.06
CA VAL A 70 20.17 27.04 -5.49
C VAL A 70 19.76 26.38 -4.19
N LEU A 71 20.21 26.95 -3.09
CA LEU A 71 19.89 26.49 -1.74
C LEU A 71 18.56 27.10 -1.30
N GLU A 72 17.74 26.33 -0.63
CA GLU A 72 16.46 26.80 -0.11
C GLU A 72 16.12 26.08 1.20
N GLY A 73 15.52 26.82 2.14
CA GLY A 73 15.09 26.29 3.41
C GLY A 73 14.39 27.33 4.28
N ARG A 74 13.91 26.90 5.43
CA ARG A 74 13.27 27.77 6.44
C ARG A 74 14.02 27.65 7.74
N ALA A 75 14.55 28.77 8.24
CA ALA A 75 15.10 28.86 9.58
C ALA A 75 13.93 28.92 10.59
N ASP A 76 14.00 28.15 11.66
CA ASP A 76 12.94 28.11 12.69
C ASP A 76 12.71 29.49 13.31
N GLY A 77 13.78 30.27 13.51
CA GLY A 77 13.65 31.63 14.03
C GLY A 77 14.87 32.50 13.75
N ILE A 78 14.63 33.80 13.61
CA ILE A 78 15.66 34.84 13.52
C ILE A 78 15.24 36.01 14.41
N PHE A 79 16.16 36.49 15.25
CA PHE A 79 15.90 37.63 16.13
C PHE A 79 17.22 38.39 16.42
N GLN A 80 17.13 39.54 17.07
CA GLN A 80 18.27 40.29 17.57
C GLN A 80 18.31 40.23 19.11
N ASN A 81 19.52 39.99 19.66
CA ASN A 81 19.79 40.14 21.08
C ASN A 81 19.75 41.60 21.51
N GLU A 82 19.79 41.83 22.84
CA GLU A 82 19.84 43.17 23.43
C GLU A 82 21.04 44.00 22.98
N ASP A 83 22.15 43.34 22.64
CA ASP A 83 23.39 43.98 22.11
C ASP A 83 23.32 44.24 20.58
N GLY A 84 22.19 43.93 19.93
CA GLY A 84 22.01 44.10 18.49
C GLY A 84 22.55 42.95 17.64
N THR A 85 23.12 41.89 18.24
CA THR A 85 23.65 40.76 17.49
C THR A 85 22.48 39.91 16.95
N VAL A 86 22.49 39.61 15.66
CA VAL A 86 21.52 38.70 15.03
C VAL A 86 21.78 37.28 15.46
N VAL A 87 20.72 36.56 15.80
CA VAL A 87 20.73 35.15 16.18
C VAL A 87 19.85 34.34 15.24
N ILE A 88 20.41 33.29 14.65
CA ILE A 88 19.65 32.23 13.96
C ILE A 88 19.35 31.15 14.98
N ASP A 89 18.08 30.87 15.19
CA ASP A 89 17.60 29.88 16.16
C ASP A 89 17.10 28.64 15.45
N GLU A 90 17.72 27.50 15.72
CA GLU A 90 17.32 26.18 15.22
C GLU A 90 16.73 25.39 16.38
N ILE A 91 15.42 25.10 16.28
CA ILE A 91 14.66 24.42 17.33
C ILE A 91 14.63 22.93 17.07
N LYS A 92 14.92 22.14 18.10
CA LYS A 92 14.83 20.68 18.03
C LYS A 92 14.08 20.13 19.23
N THR A 93 13.13 19.25 18.98
CA THR A 93 12.48 18.46 20.03
C THR A 93 13.26 17.18 20.28
N THR A 94 13.34 16.80 21.54
CA THR A 94 14.05 15.57 21.95
C THR A 94 13.37 14.93 23.15
N ALA A 95 13.44 13.60 23.24
CA ALA A 95 13.05 12.84 24.42
C ALA A 95 14.25 12.49 25.31
N LEU A 96 15.44 12.89 24.92
CA LEU A 96 16.65 12.59 25.72
C LEU A 96 16.68 13.42 27.00
N PRO A 97 17.12 12.82 28.13
CA PRO A 97 17.34 13.55 29.35
C PRO A 97 18.24 14.77 29.13
N THR A 98 17.94 15.87 29.80
CA THR A 98 18.68 17.13 29.65
C THR A 98 20.19 16.96 29.94
N GLU A 99 20.54 16.03 30.83
CA GLU A 99 21.92 15.71 31.19
C GLU A 99 22.72 15.04 30.07
N GLU A 100 22.04 14.38 29.12
CA GLU A 100 22.64 13.73 27.95
C GLU A 100 22.71 14.67 26.73
N LEU A 101 22.08 15.84 26.80
CA LEU A 101 22.17 16.86 25.77
C LEU A 101 23.47 17.62 25.90
N THR A 102 24.44 17.25 25.06
CA THR A 102 25.72 17.99 24.96
C THR A 102 25.69 18.92 23.76
N GLU A 103 26.48 19.98 23.82
CA GLU A 103 26.59 20.97 22.75
C GLU A 103 26.99 20.35 21.41
N ASP A 104 27.86 19.35 21.39
CA ASP A 104 28.38 18.69 20.18
C ASP A 104 27.65 17.43 19.76
N ARG A 105 26.47 17.16 20.37
CA ARG A 105 25.75 15.92 20.13
C ARG A 105 25.39 15.69 18.66
N SER A 106 24.99 16.74 17.94
CA SER A 106 24.55 16.61 16.54
C SER A 106 25.22 17.64 15.64
N PRO A 107 26.23 17.24 14.87
CA PRO A 107 26.82 18.10 13.85
C PRO A 107 25.80 18.61 12.83
N CYS A 108 24.77 17.81 12.51
CA CYS A 108 23.71 18.21 11.56
C CYS A 108 22.90 19.42 12.06
N HIS A 109 22.59 19.50 13.36
CA HIS A 109 21.79 20.59 13.90
C HIS A 109 22.56 21.93 13.82
N TRP A 110 23.86 21.91 14.22
CA TRP A 110 24.73 23.08 14.05
C TRP A 110 24.87 23.47 12.60
N ALA A 111 25.10 22.50 11.71
CA ALA A 111 25.28 22.75 10.29
C ALA A 111 24.04 23.38 9.63
N GLN A 112 22.82 22.99 10.04
CA GLN A 112 21.61 23.65 9.56
C GLN A 112 21.60 25.14 9.92
N GLY A 113 21.77 25.46 11.21
CA GLY A 113 21.82 26.85 11.68
C GLY A 113 22.94 27.65 11.03
N MET A 114 24.15 27.06 10.86
CA MET A 114 25.29 27.69 10.21
C MET A 114 25.04 27.99 8.74
N VAL A 115 24.38 27.09 7.99
CA VAL A 115 24.01 27.33 6.58
C VAL A 115 22.96 28.43 6.48
N TYR A 116 21.94 28.45 7.35
CA TYR A 116 21.01 29.56 7.41
C TYR A 116 21.70 30.87 7.77
N GLY A 117 22.65 30.82 8.73
CA GLY A 117 23.48 31.96 9.12
C GLY A 117 24.31 32.52 7.95
N ALA A 118 24.97 31.63 7.18
CA ALA A 118 25.73 32.01 5.99
C ALA A 118 24.89 32.78 4.95
N ILE A 119 23.68 32.26 4.70
CA ILE A 119 22.75 32.87 3.74
C ILE A 119 22.25 34.21 4.26
N TYR A 120 21.81 34.27 5.52
CA TYR A 120 21.27 35.49 6.12
C TYR A 120 22.32 36.60 6.26
N ALA A 121 23.56 36.25 6.70
CA ALA A 121 24.65 37.21 6.78
C ALA A 121 25.01 37.82 5.44
N ALA A 122 25.06 37.01 4.37
CA ALA A 122 25.34 37.50 3.02
C ALA A 122 24.21 38.40 2.50
N GLN A 123 22.94 38.11 2.77
CA GLN A 123 21.79 38.91 2.32
C GLN A 123 21.70 40.28 3.04
N ASN A 124 22.10 40.30 4.32
CA ASN A 124 21.98 41.49 5.17
C ASN A 124 23.32 42.18 5.44
N GLN A 125 24.42 41.77 4.73
CA GLN A 125 25.76 42.35 4.85
C GLN A 125 26.28 42.41 6.30
N LEU A 126 26.00 41.34 7.07
CA LEU A 126 26.46 41.24 8.46
C LEU A 126 27.90 40.71 8.51
N GLU A 127 28.73 41.32 9.39
CA GLU A 127 30.09 40.85 9.62
C GLU A 127 30.16 39.64 10.56
N ARG A 128 29.18 39.55 11.50
CA ARG A 128 29.08 38.52 12.50
C ARG A 128 27.61 38.24 12.87
N LEU A 129 27.33 37.05 13.33
CA LEU A 129 26.09 36.64 13.92
C LEU A 129 26.26 35.47 14.87
N SER A 130 25.21 35.09 15.56
CA SER A 130 25.17 33.92 16.43
C SER A 130 24.23 32.87 15.88
N VAL A 131 24.57 31.59 16.07
CA VAL A 131 23.68 30.45 15.83
C VAL A 131 23.33 29.88 17.20
N ARG A 132 22.06 29.68 17.44
CA ARG A 132 21.55 29.07 18.67
C ARG A 132 20.83 27.77 18.35
N LEU A 133 21.17 26.70 19.06
CA LEU A 133 20.38 25.47 19.11
C LEU A 133 19.47 25.53 20.34
N THR A 134 18.18 25.42 20.11
CA THR A 134 17.17 25.35 21.15
C THR A 134 16.59 23.93 21.19
N TYR A 135 17.03 23.15 22.19
CA TYR A 135 16.47 21.82 22.44
C TYR A 135 15.30 21.95 23.42
N TYR A 136 14.19 21.37 23.03
CA TYR A 136 13.02 21.22 23.88
C TYR A 136 12.86 19.76 24.23
N GLN A 137 12.96 19.46 25.52
CA GLN A 137 12.72 18.11 26.04
C GLN A 137 11.20 17.91 26.21
N ILE A 138 10.66 16.89 25.51
CA ILE A 138 9.22 16.73 25.34
C ILE A 138 8.53 16.34 26.66
N ASP A 139 9.19 15.56 27.51
CA ASP A 139 8.61 14.96 28.71
C ASP A 139 8.64 15.89 29.94
N THR A 140 9.67 16.75 30.01
CA THR A 140 9.89 17.66 31.16
C THR A 140 9.54 19.11 30.86
N ASP A 141 9.22 19.45 29.59
CA ASP A 141 9.06 20.82 29.10
C ASP A 141 10.33 21.70 29.27
N GLU A 142 11.47 21.09 29.58
CA GLU A 142 12.73 21.81 29.75
C GLU A 142 13.32 22.28 28.43
N ILE A 143 13.95 23.46 28.49
CA ILE A 143 14.56 24.09 27.32
C ILE A 143 16.06 24.27 27.59
N THR A 144 16.90 23.59 26.80
CA THR A 144 18.34 23.77 26.80
C THR A 144 18.77 24.54 25.58
N ARG A 145 19.62 25.56 25.75
CA ARG A 145 20.11 26.40 24.67
C ARG A 145 21.64 26.41 24.63
N TYR A 146 22.17 26.21 23.41
CA TYR A 146 23.59 26.38 23.13
C TYR A 146 23.75 27.45 22.08
N THR A 147 24.68 28.37 22.27
CA THR A 147 24.91 29.50 21.33
C THR A 147 26.37 29.55 20.94
N ARG A 148 26.63 29.64 19.63
CA ARG A 148 27.98 29.88 19.06
C ARG A 148 27.97 31.15 18.24
N HIS A 149 29.10 31.82 18.28
CA HIS A 149 29.31 33.06 17.56
C HIS A 149 30.19 32.81 16.34
N PHE A 150 29.80 33.36 15.21
CA PHE A 150 30.50 33.19 13.96
C PHE A 150 30.69 34.52 13.23
N THR A 151 31.78 34.65 12.55
CA THR A 151 31.97 35.66 11.50
C THR A 151 31.29 35.19 10.20
N ALA A 152 30.85 36.13 9.37
CA ALA A 152 30.29 35.82 8.05
C ALA A 152 31.27 35.02 7.18
N GLY A 153 32.57 35.29 7.31
CA GLY A 153 33.61 34.54 6.60
C GLY A 153 33.73 33.10 7.01
N GLU A 154 33.62 32.76 8.31
CA GLU A 154 33.60 31.39 8.80
C GLU A 154 32.37 30.63 8.29
N LEU A 155 31.21 31.26 8.32
CA LEU A 155 29.95 30.64 7.84
C LEU A 155 29.99 30.44 6.31
N ASP A 156 30.50 31.39 5.54
CA ASP A 156 30.62 31.23 4.10
C ASP A 156 31.64 30.17 3.70
N ALA A 157 32.77 30.09 4.41
CA ALA A 157 33.74 29.01 4.24
C ALA A 157 33.16 27.63 4.57
N PHE A 158 32.38 27.54 5.65
CA PHE A 158 31.67 26.29 6.02
C PHE A 158 30.71 25.86 4.93
N LEU A 159 29.80 26.74 4.49
CA LEU A 159 28.85 26.47 3.41
C LEU A 159 29.55 26.05 2.12
N THR A 160 30.61 26.80 1.72
CA THR A 160 31.41 26.48 0.53
C THR A 160 32.05 25.09 0.68
N GLY A 161 32.55 24.75 1.88
CA GLY A 161 33.10 23.42 2.20
C GLY A 161 32.08 22.28 2.01
N LEU A 162 30.88 22.49 2.50
CA LEU A 162 29.77 21.50 2.29
C LEU A 162 29.45 21.34 0.81
N LEU A 163 29.35 22.43 0.07
CA LEU A 163 29.03 22.39 -1.37
C LEU A 163 30.14 21.70 -2.17
N ARG A 164 31.42 21.90 -1.81
CA ARG A 164 32.55 21.15 -2.42
C ARG A 164 32.46 19.64 -2.14
N GLN A 165 32.08 19.25 -0.92
CA GLN A 165 31.87 17.83 -0.58
C GLN A 165 30.69 17.23 -1.35
N TYR A 166 29.64 17.99 -1.60
CA TYR A 166 28.48 17.56 -2.36
C TYR A 166 28.68 17.58 -3.88
N ALA A 167 29.58 18.42 -4.40
CA ALA A 167 29.79 18.62 -5.84
C ALA A 167 30.03 17.32 -6.64
N PRO A 168 30.78 16.30 -6.17
CA PRO A 168 30.91 15.02 -6.87
C PRO A 168 29.60 14.28 -7.05
N TRP A 169 28.72 14.29 -6.05
CA TRP A 169 27.40 13.69 -6.08
C TRP A 169 26.47 14.42 -7.04
N ALA A 170 26.51 15.76 -7.01
CA ALA A 170 25.75 16.60 -7.93
C ALA A 170 26.17 16.37 -9.39
N ARG A 171 27.48 16.30 -9.68
CA ARG A 171 27.97 15.98 -11.03
C ARG A 171 27.52 14.60 -11.49
N ARG A 172 27.60 13.59 -10.60
CA ARG A 172 27.14 12.22 -10.91
C ARG A 172 25.66 12.23 -11.29
N GLN A 173 24.82 12.97 -10.56
CA GLN A 173 23.38 13.07 -10.83
C GLN A 173 23.11 13.81 -12.15
N MET A 174 23.80 14.91 -12.42
CA MET A 174 23.63 15.66 -13.67
C MET A 174 24.05 14.82 -14.90
N THR A 175 25.25 14.25 -14.86
CA THR A 175 25.75 13.39 -15.95
C THR A 175 24.81 12.22 -16.20
N TRP A 176 24.29 11.63 -15.11
CA TRP A 176 23.29 10.56 -15.23
C TRP A 176 21.99 11.06 -15.86
N ALA A 177 21.46 12.21 -15.43
CA ALA A 177 20.22 12.78 -15.96
C ALA A 177 20.33 13.10 -17.46
N GLU A 178 21.47 13.62 -17.91
CA GLU A 178 21.74 13.87 -19.33
C GLU A 178 21.79 12.55 -20.13
N ALA A 179 22.58 11.57 -19.67
CA ALA A 179 22.66 10.24 -20.29
C ALA A 179 21.30 9.53 -20.32
N ARG A 180 20.54 9.58 -19.22
CA ARG A 180 19.18 9.07 -19.12
C ARG A 180 18.28 9.70 -20.16
N THR A 181 18.23 11.04 -20.21
CA THR A 181 17.35 11.76 -21.13
C THR A 181 17.69 11.40 -22.58
N ALA A 182 18.96 11.40 -22.95
CA ALA A 182 19.40 11.02 -24.28
C ALA A 182 19.02 9.57 -24.64
N SER A 183 19.29 8.61 -23.75
CA SER A 183 19.00 7.20 -23.98
C SER A 183 17.49 6.90 -24.00
N LEU A 184 16.69 7.52 -23.12
CA LEU A 184 15.23 7.36 -23.12
C LEU A 184 14.56 8.01 -24.33
N THR A 185 15.07 9.15 -24.81
CA THR A 185 14.60 9.76 -26.05
C THR A 185 14.81 8.83 -27.24
N ALA A 186 15.96 8.16 -27.31
CA ALA A 186 16.30 7.22 -28.38
C ALA A 186 15.73 5.81 -28.16
N LEU A 187 15.16 5.48 -26.98
CA LEU A 187 14.76 4.13 -26.58
C LEU A 187 13.84 3.47 -27.63
N PRO A 188 14.24 2.34 -28.26
CA PRO A 188 13.40 1.60 -29.18
C PRO A 188 12.42 0.68 -28.41
N PHE A 189 11.34 0.29 -29.06
CA PHE A 189 10.46 -0.73 -28.52
C PHE A 189 11.21 -2.10 -28.51
N PRO A 190 11.21 -2.86 -27.37
CA PRO A 190 12.10 -4.01 -27.20
C PRO A 190 11.63 -5.30 -27.87
N PHE A 191 10.66 -5.22 -28.76
CA PHE A 191 10.14 -6.35 -29.53
C PHE A 191 10.06 -5.99 -31.01
N PRO A 192 10.12 -6.99 -31.93
CA PRO A 192 10.03 -6.73 -33.36
C PRO A 192 8.73 -6.04 -33.81
N ALA A 193 7.62 -6.32 -33.11
CA ALA A 193 6.32 -5.76 -33.41
C ALA A 193 5.46 -5.60 -32.13
N TYR A 194 4.52 -4.68 -32.19
CA TYR A 194 3.48 -4.56 -31.18
C TYR A 194 2.43 -5.66 -31.34
N ARG A 195 1.97 -6.23 -30.23
CA ARG A 195 0.77 -7.06 -30.23
C ARG A 195 -0.48 -6.22 -30.53
N PRO A 196 -1.59 -6.83 -31.02
CA PRO A 196 -2.85 -6.12 -31.18
C PRO A 196 -3.26 -5.38 -29.91
N GLY A 197 -3.68 -4.12 -30.03
CA GLY A 197 -4.04 -3.26 -28.90
C GLY A 197 -2.87 -2.69 -28.08
N GLN A 198 -1.70 -3.29 -28.12
CA GLN A 198 -0.54 -2.88 -27.31
C GLN A 198 -0.08 -1.45 -27.63
N ARG A 199 0.00 -1.08 -28.92
CA ARG A 199 0.37 0.26 -29.34
C ARG A 199 -0.66 1.31 -28.93
N ALA A 200 -1.95 0.94 -28.94
CA ALA A 200 -3.02 1.83 -28.48
C ALA A 200 -2.90 2.14 -26.98
N LEU A 201 -2.67 1.09 -26.15
CA LEU A 201 -2.44 1.27 -24.70
C LEU A 201 -1.22 2.17 -24.43
N ALA A 202 -0.10 1.87 -25.10
CA ALA A 202 1.13 2.67 -24.95
C ALA A 202 0.89 4.15 -25.35
N GLY A 203 0.14 4.39 -26.43
CA GLY A 203 -0.21 5.75 -26.87
C GLY A 203 -1.10 6.50 -25.87
N GLU A 204 -2.07 5.82 -25.24
CA GLU A 204 -2.92 6.45 -24.20
C GLU A 204 -2.10 6.84 -22.96
N ILE A 205 -1.23 5.93 -22.50
CA ILE A 205 -0.37 6.19 -21.33
C ILE A 205 0.63 7.31 -21.64
N TYR A 206 1.27 7.31 -22.83
CA TYR A 206 2.16 8.39 -23.24
C TYR A 206 1.45 9.74 -23.22
N ARG A 207 0.26 9.83 -23.85
CA ARG A 207 -0.55 11.06 -23.86
C ARG A 207 -0.90 11.52 -22.44
N ALA A 208 -1.24 10.62 -21.54
CA ALA A 208 -1.52 10.96 -20.14
C ALA A 208 -0.28 11.53 -19.44
N CYS A 209 0.89 10.93 -19.64
CA CYS A 209 2.14 11.40 -19.05
C CYS A 209 2.55 12.79 -19.54
N ILE A 210 2.44 13.07 -20.85
CA ILE A 210 2.83 14.38 -21.40
C ILE A 210 1.81 15.48 -21.14
N ALA A 211 0.52 15.15 -21.04
CA ALA A 211 -0.54 16.13 -20.75
C ALA A 211 -0.53 16.61 -19.30
N GLY A 212 -0.05 15.79 -18.37
CA GLY A 212 0.03 16.11 -16.96
C GLY A 212 0.98 17.29 -16.68
N ARG A 213 0.70 18.05 -15.63
CA ARG A 213 1.55 19.12 -15.12
C ARG A 213 1.73 18.97 -13.63
N SER A 214 2.96 19.14 -13.14
CA SER A 214 3.26 19.13 -11.71
C SER A 214 2.50 20.25 -10.99
N GLY A 215 1.97 19.95 -9.80
CA GLY A 215 1.29 20.94 -8.96
C GLY A 215 -0.14 21.31 -9.37
N GLN A 216 -0.69 20.75 -10.43
CA GLN A 216 -2.13 20.87 -10.70
C GLN A 216 -2.92 19.97 -9.75
N LYS A 217 -3.94 20.53 -9.06
CA LYS A 217 -4.85 19.81 -8.15
C LYS A 217 -5.47 18.55 -8.77
N ASN A 218 -5.52 18.47 -10.12
CA ASN A 218 -6.00 17.33 -10.88
C ASN A 218 -4.96 16.99 -11.96
N GLY A 219 -3.83 16.39 -11.57
CA GLY A 219 -2.93 15.78 -12.54
C GLY A 219 -3.69 14.78 -13.43
N THR A 220 -3.16 14.48 -14.61
CA THR A 220 -3.85 13.59 -15.55
C THR A 220 -4.06 12.21 -14.95
N ARG A 221 -5.31 11.74 -14.95
CA ARG A 221 -5.69 10.39 -14.48
C ARG A 221 -6.22 9.59 -15.66
N LEU A 222 -5.73 8.38 -15.82
CA LEU A 222 -6.10 7.48 -16.90
C LEU A 222 -6.45 6.10 -16.34
N PHE A 223 -7.63 5.58 -16.65
CA PHE A 223 -8.02 4.22 -16.34
C PHE A 223 -7.97 3.37 -17.61
N CYS A 224 -7.21 2.29 -17.60
CA CYS A 224 -7.06 1.40 -18.75
C CYS A 224 -7.50 -0.02 -18.41
N GLN A 225 -8.63 -0.46 -18.96
CA GLN A 225 -8.96 -1.87 -18.97
C GLN A 225 -8.24 -2.52 -20.15
N ALA A 226 -7.23 -3.32 -19.82
CA ALA A 226 -6.37 -4.00 -20.80
C ALA A 226 -6.40 -5.52 -20.56
N PRO A 227 -6.98 -6.30 -21.47
CA PRO A 227 -7.08 -7.76 -21.34
C PRO A 227 -5.73 -8.44 -21.08
N THR A 228 -5.79 -9.65 -20.53
CA THR A 228 -4.60 -10.51 -20.38
C THR A 228 -3.94 -10.77 -21.75
N GLY A 229 -2.64 -10.99 -21.76
CA GLY A 229 -1.88 -11.30 -22.99
C GLY A 229 -1.49 -10.09 -23.84
N ILE A 230 -2.07 -8.90 -23.64
CA ILE A 230 -1.71 -7.68 -24.38
C ILE A 230 -0.28 -7.18 -24.08
N GLY A 231 0.35 -7.65 -23.01
CA GLY A 231 1.66 -7.17 -22.57
C GLY A 231 1.57 -5.86 -21.80
N LYS A 232 0.65 -5.74 -20.83
CA LYS A 232 0.36 -4.54 -20.02
C LYS A 232 1.62 -3.88 -19.48
N THR A 233 2.47 -4.64 -18.82
CA THR A 233 3.67 -4.13 -18.12
C THR A 233 4.59 -3.34 -19.05
N MET A 234 4.98 -3.93 -20.20
CA MET A 234 5.81 -3.23 -21.18
C MET A 234 5.07 -2.07 -21.84
N SER A 235 3.76 -2.24 -22.11
CA SER A 235 2.92 -1.18 -22.70
C SER A 235 2.69 0.00 -21.78
N ALA A 236 2.94 -0.16 -20.47
CA ALA A 236 2.89 0.92 -19.48
C ALA A 236 4.29 1.52 -19.22
N LEU A 237 5.29 0.69 -18.98
CA LEU A 237 6.65 1.14 -18.68
C LEU A 237 7.29 1.89 -19.86
N PHE A 238 7.28 1.30 -21.07
CA PHE A 238 7.93 1.88 -22.24
C PHE A 238 7.46 3.32 -22.55
N PRO A 239 6.15 3.62 -22.68
CA PRO A 239 5.69 4.97 -22.97
C PRO A 239 5.94 5.96 -21.84
N ALA A 240 5.87 5.53 -20.56
CA ALA A 240 6.18 6.39 -19.45
C ALA A 240 7.68 6.78 -19.43
N LEU A 241 8.58 5.83 -19.73
CA LEU A 241 10.00 6.11 -19.90
C LEU A 241 10.27 7.04 -21.09
N LYS A 242 9.58 6.86 -22.22
CA LYS A 242 9.64 7.79 -23.36
C LYS A 242 9.17 9.19 -22.98
N ALA A 243 8.14 9.32 -22.12
CA ALA A 243 7.68 10.62 -21.63
C ALA A 243 8.76 11.31 -20.77
N ILE A 244 9.46 10.56 -19.90
CA ILE A 244 10.62 11.07 -19.14
C ILE A 244 11.71 11.55 -20.09
N GLY A 245 12.05 10.76 -21.11
CA GLY A 245 12.99 11.17 -22.16
C GLY A 245 12.59 12.45 -22.91
N ALA A 246 11.28 12.69 -23.05
CA ALA A 246 10.72 13.91 -23.63
C ALA A 246 10.60 15.09 -22.63
N GLY A 247 11.15 14.97 -21.40
CA GLY A 247 11.09 16.00 -20.38
C GLY A 247 9.75 16.07 -19.63
N SER A 248 8.92 15.02 -19.72
CA SER A 248 7.61 14.96 -19.07
C SER A 248 7.62 13.95 -17.94
N GLY A 249 8.19 14.34 -16.82
CA GLY A 249 8.36 13.53 -15.61
C GLY A 249 9.82 13.37 -15.22
N GLU A 250 10.05 13.30 -13.92
CA GLU A 250 11.39 13.14 -13.35
C GLU A 250 11.65 11.70 -12.90
N LYS A 251 10.65 11.07 -12.30
CA LYS A 251 10.75 9.73 -11.70
C LYS A 251 9.45 8.94 -11.93
N LEU A 252 9.60 7.64 -12.13
CA LEU A 252 8.49 6.71 -12.34
C LEU A 252 8.32 5.80 -11.12
N PHE A 253 7.10 5.73 -10.58
CA PHE A 253 6.71 4.78 -9.55
C PHE A 253 5.80 3.73 -10.17
N TYR A 254 6.27 2.48 -10.20
CA TYR A 254 5.49 1.32 -10.63
C TYR A 254 4.98 0.58 -9.39
N LEU A 255 3.69 0.69 -9.11
CA LEU A 255 3.09 0.21 -7.87
C LEU A 255 2.09 -0.91 -8.13
N THR A 256 2.18 -1.97 -7.33
CA THR A 256 1.33 -3.16 -7.47
C THR A 256 1.17 -3.89 -6.14
N ALA A 257 0.07 -4.63 -5.98
CA ALA A 257 -0.24 -5.33 -4.74
C ALA A 257 0.54 -6.65 -4.52
N ARG A 258 1.35 -7.10 -5.51
CA ARG A 258 1.92 -8.47 -5.50
C ARG A 258 3.37 -8.52 -5.96
N SER A 259 4.15 -9.38 -5.31
CA SER A 259 5.55 -9.64 -5.68
C SER A 259 5.70 -10.24 -7.09
N THR A 260 4.75 -11.05 -7.54
CA THR A 260 4.78 -11.62 -8.91
C THR A 260 4.64 -10.57 -10.01
N THR A 261 3.86 -9.52 -9.77
CA THR A 261 3.75 -8.39 -10.71
C THR A 261 4.91 -7.42 -10.58
N GLN A 262 5.55 -7.32 -9.41
CA GLN A 262 6.83 -6.62 -9.25
C GLN A 262 7.92 -7.29 -10.11
N ALA A 263 8.06 -8.61 -10.01
CA ALA A 263 8.99 -9.38 -10.84
C ALA A 263 8.75 -9.19 -12.34
N ALA A 264 7.50 -9.10 -12.79
CA ALA A 264 7.18 -8.82 -14.19
C ALA A 264 7.65 -7.42 -14.65
N ALA A 265 7.65 -6.44 -13.75
CA ALA A 265 8.19 -5.12 -14.04
C ALA A 265 9.74 -5.13 -14.08
N GLU A 266 10.38 -5.86 -13.17
CA GLU A 266 11.84 -6.12 -13.18
C GLU A 266 12.29 -6.78 -14.49
N ASP A 267 11.61 -7.85 -14.91
CA ASP A 267 11.86 -8.56 -16.17
C ASP A 267 11.68 -7.64 -17.39
N ALA A 268 10.67 -6.77 -17.36
CA ALA A 268 10.44 -5.81 -18.44
C ALA A 268 11.59 -4.79 -18.54
N LEU A 269 12.09 -4.29 -17.42
CA LEU A 269 13.24 -3.38 -17.37
C LEU A 269 14.54 -4.10 -17.78
N ALA A 270 14.77 -5.33 -17.32
CA ALA A 270 15.90 -6.17 -17.75
C ALA A 270 15.90 -6.39 -19.27
N ARG A 271 14.72 -6.61 -19.85
CA ARG A 271 14.57 -6.74 -21.31
C ARG A 271 14.91 -5.45 -22.04
N LEU A 272 14.52 -4.28 -21.53
CA LEU A 272 14.89 -2.98 -22.10
C LEU A 272 16.42 -2.79 -22.09
N HIS A 273 17.10 -3.14 -20.99
CA HIS A 273 18.55 -3.12 -20.90
C HIS A 273 19.21 -4.07 -21.89
N ALA A 274 18.70 -5.31 -22.00
CA ALA A 274 19.23 -6.32 -22.92
C ALA A 274 19.05 -5.91 -24.39
N SER A 275 17.95 -5.26 -24.75
CA SER A 275 17.66 -4.80 -26.10
C SER A 275 18.33 -3.48 -26.47
N THR A 276 18.82 -2.72 -25.50
CA THR A 276 19.39 -1.38 -25.69
C THR A 276 20.72 -1.26 -24.91
N PRO A 277 21.84 -1.73 -25.49
CA PRO A 277 23.15 -1.60 -24.85
C PRO A 277 23.45 -0.13 -24.51
N GLY A 278 23.93 0.10 -23.29
CA GLY A 278 24.22 1.45 -22.80
C GLY A 278 23.00 2.27 -22.36
N LEU A 279 21.83 1.65 -22.19
CA LEU A 279 20.64 2.31 -21.63
C LEU A 279 20.94 2.84 -20.21
N ALA A 280 20.95 4.16 -20.07
CA ALA A 280 21.06 4.84 -18.78
C ALA A 280 19.68 4.89 -18.10
N LEU A 281 19.36 3.86 -17.31
CA LEU A 281 18.11 3.73 -16.60
C LEU A 281 18.34 2.95 -15.33
N ARG A 282 18.21 3.58 -14.16
CA ARG A 282 18.29 2.92 -12.85
C ARG A 282 16.93 2.57 -12.31
N SER A 283 16.82 1.37 -11.74
CA SER A 283 15.61 0.93 -11.06
C SER A 283 15.91 0.32 -9.69
N VAL A 284 15.00 0.54 -8.74
CA VAL A 284 15.04 -0.10 -7.42
C VAL A 284 13.71 -0.74 -7.11
N THR A 285 13.74 -1.97 -6.58
CA THR A 285 12.55 -2.65 -6.05
C THR A 285 12.54 -2.59 -4.53
N LEU A 286 11.56 -1.87 -3.98
CA LEU A 286 11.36 -1.77 -2.55
C LEU A 286 10.61 -2.99 -2.02
N THR A 287 11.27 -3.72 -1.14
CA THR A 287 10.72 -4.93 -0.49
C THR A 287 10.39 -4.61 0.96
N ALA A 288 9.28 -5.13 1.47
CA ALA A 288 8.89 -4.95 2.87
C ALA A 288 10.00 -5.42 3.83
N LYS A 289 10.17 -4.68 4.92
CA LYS A 289 11.26 -4.85 5.89
C LYS A 289 11.35 -6.28 6.44
N GLU A 290 10.21 -6.89 6.76
CA GLU A 290 10.10 -8.25 7.27
C GLU A 290 10.64 -9.30 6.28
N LYS A 291 10.58 -9.02 4.98
CA LYS A 291 11.03 -9.93 3.93
C LYS A 291 12.50 -9.78 3.59
N VAL A 292 13.05 -8.57 3.67
CA VAL A 292 14.43 -8.26 3.24
C VAL A 292 15.42 -8.18 4.41
N CYS A 293 14.94 -8.12 5.65
CA CYS A 293 15.77 -8.03 6.85
C CYS A 293 16.69 -9.24 7.02
N LEU A 294 17.99 -8.97 7.19
CA LEU A 294 19.05 -9.98 7.41
C LEU A 294 19.29 -10.27 8.89
N CYS A 295 18.72 -9.46 9.81
CA CYS A 295 18.86 -9.63 11.25
C CYS A 295 17.47 -9.69 11.89
N LYS A 296 17.08 -10.88 12.34
CA LYS A 296 15.78 -11.13 12.95
C LYS A 296 15.95 -11.66 14.35
N ASP A 297 14.99 -11.35 15.23
CA ASP A 297 14.91 -11.94 16.57
C ASP A 297 14.50 -13.43 16.53
N ALA A 298 14.34 -14.03 17.71
CA ALA A 298 13.96 -15.44 17.85
C ALA A 298 12.55 -15.74 17.32
N GLU A 299 11.69 -14.74 17.29
CA GLU A 299 10.31 -14.79 16.79
C GLU A 299 10.23 -14.52 15.25
N GLY A 300 11.35 -14.15 14.63
CA GLY A 300 11.45 -13.89 13.18
C GLY A 300 11.14 -12.44 12.79
N HIS A 301 11.04 -11.51 13.73
CA HIS A 301 10.80 -10.09 13.47
C HIS A 301 12.11 -9.31 13.28
N PRO A 302 12.11 -8.20 12.52
CA PRO A 302 13.29 -7.34 12.38
C PRO A 302 13.72 -6.70 13.71
N ALA A 303 14.93 -7.00 14.17
CA ALA A 303 15.53 -6.40 15.35
C ALA A 303 16.39 -5.18 14.98
N CYS A 304 15.79 -3.97 14.94
CA CYS A 304 16.44 -2.75 14.44
C CYS A 304 17.01 -1.90 15.59
N LEU A 305 17.82 -2.54 16.44
CA LEU A 305 18.53 -1.89 17.54
C LEU A 305 20.04 -1.91 17.23
N PRO A 306 20.79 -0.82 17.47
CA PRO A 306 22.23 -0.76 17.19
C PRO A 306 23.03 -1.89 17.85
N GLU A 307 22.68 -2.25 19.07
CA GLU A 307 23.30 -3.31 19.86
C GLU A 307 22.97 -4.72 19.38
N ALA A 308 21.82 -4.90 18.74
CA ALA A 308 21.33 -6.21 18.27
C ALA A 308 21.58 -6.46 16.78
N CYS A 309 21.66 -5.41 15.98
CA CYS A 309 21.74 -5.50 14.52
C CYS A 309 23.01 -4.84 13.95
N PRO A 310 23.97 -5.62 13.43
CA PRO A 310 25.19 -5.06 12.84
C PRO A 310 24.93 -4.19 11.62
N TYR A 311 23.83 -4.41 10.91
CA TYR A 311 23.42 -3.64 9.73
C TYR A 311 22.79 -2.28 10.10
N ALA A 312 22.25 -2.15 11.31
CA ALA A 312 21.74 -0.90 11.86
C ALA A 312 22.85 -0.08 12.53
N ASN A 313 23.78 -0.75 13.21
CA ASN A 313 24.90 -0.11 13.89
C ASN A 313 25.83 0.59 12.89
N GLY A 314 26.06 1.90 13.06
CA GLY A 314 26.92 2.70 12.16
C GLY A 314 26.45 2.74 10.71
N TYR A 315 25.15 2.62 10.46
CA TYR A 315 24.60 2.63 9.10
C TYR A 315 24.95 3.90 8.33
N TYR A 316 24.76 5.07 8.97
CA TYR A 316 24.99 6.37 8.33
C TYR A 316 26.46 6.67 8.04
N ASP A 317 27.37 5.96 8.69
CA ASP A 317 28.82 6.09 8.47
C ASP A 317 29.25 5.33 7.19
N ARG A 318 28.51 4.28 6.80
CA ARG A 318 28.85 3.38 5.68
C ARG A 318 27.97 3.56 4.43
N ILE A 319 26.81 4.16 4.56
CA ILE A 319 25.82 4.22 3.46
C ILE A 319 26.37 4.96 2.22
N LYS A 320 27.18 6.00 2.39
CA LYS A 320 27.73 6.77 1.25
C LYS A 320 28.65 5.93 0.37
N ASP A 321 29.48 5.08 0.97
CA ASP A 321 30.36 4.17 0.23
C ASP A 321 29.55 3.10 -0.51
N ALA A 322 28.52 2.55 0.13
CA ALA A 322 27.60 1.61 -0.49
C ALA A 322 26.86 2.23 -1.69
N LEU A 323 26.32 3.46 -1.52
CA LEU A 323 25.68 4.20 -2.59
C LEU A 323 26.64 4.47 -3.76
N ALA A 324 27.86 4.95 -3.48
CA ALA A 324 28.84 5.22 -4.52
C ALA A 324 29.15 3.98 -5.36
N ALA A 325 29.42 2.84 -4.70
CA ALA A 325 29.72 1.59 -5.38
C ALA A 325 28.55 1.08 -6.22
N LEU A 326 27.31 1.15 -5.70
CA LEU A 326 26.13 0.69 -6.41
C LEU A 326 25.80 1.58 -7.62
N LEU A 327 25.95 2.90 -7.47
CA LEU A 327 25.68 3.84 -8.57
C LEU A 327 26.71 3.74 -9.72
N ASP A 328 27.90 3.20 -9.46
CA ASP A 328 28.91 2.90 -10.50
C ASP A 328 28.78 1.46 -11.07
N GLY A 329 27.92 0.63 -10.47
CA GLY A 329 27.67 -0.76 -10.83
C GLY A 329 26.49 -0.98 -11.78
N ALA A 330 25.83 -2.13 -11.62
CA ALA A 330 24.64 -2.50 -12.39
C ALA A 330 23.46 -1.54 -12.08
N PRO A 331 22.66 -1.17 -13.09
CA PRO A 331 21.62 -0.16 -12.92
C PRO A 331 20.31 -0.70 -12.32
N GLN A 332 20.20 -1.99 -12.03
CA GLN A 332 19.01 -2.61 -11.45
C GLN A 332 19.28 -3.09 -10.03
N PHE A 333 18.55 -2.52 -9.08
CA PHE A 333 18.67 -2.81 -7.66
C PHE A 333 17.44 -3.59 -7.19
N ASP A 334 17.39 -4.87 -7.57
CA ASP A 334 16.40 -5.82 -7.08
C ASP A 334 16.72 -6.28 -5.64
N ARG A 335 15.86 -7.11 -5.08
CA ARG A 335 16.05 -7.64 -3.72
C ARG A 335 17.40 -8.35 -3.56
N ALA A 336 17.83 -9.16 -4.51
CA ALA A 336 19.06 -9.92 -4.43
C ALA A 336 20.29 -8.99 -4.46
N ALA A 337 20.27 -7.96 -5.31
CA ALA A 337 21.32 -6.94 -5.37
C ALA A 337 21.41 -6.14 -4.06
N LEU A 338 20.27 -5.76 -3.48
CA LEU A 338 20.23 -5.05 -2.19
C LEU A 338 20.75 -5.91 -1.04
N GLU A 339 20.38 -7.20 -0.98
CA GLU A 339 20.89 -8.13 0.04
C GLU A 339 22.38 -8.40 -0.11
N ALA A 340 22.89 -8.52 -1.35
CA ALA A 340 24.33 -8.69 -1.62
C ALA A 340 25.14 -7.47 -1.16
N ALA A 341 24.70 -6.26 -1.54
CA ALA A 341 25.33 -5.01 -1.12
C ALA A 341 25.26 -4.80 0.40
N ALA A 342 24.11 -5.16 1.02
CA ALA A 342 23.95 -5.10 2.47
C ALA A 342 24.98 -5.94 3.20
N ARG A 343 25.27 -7.15 2.72
CA ARG A 343 26.33 -8.01 3.30
C ARG A 343 27.72 -7.46 3.05
N GLN A 344 27.97 -6.90 1.85
CA GLN A 344 29.28 -6.36 1.48
C GLN A 344 29.66 -5.14 2.32
N PHE A 345 28.73 -4.21 2.50
CA PHE A 345 28.97 -2.92 3.18
C PHE A 345 28.47 -2.89 4.63
N THR A 346 27.88 -3.98 5.11
CA THR A 346 27.25 -4.08 6.44
C THR A 346 26.22 -2.96 6.68
N VAL A 347 25.29 -2.75 5.75
CA VAL A 347 24.22 -1.76 5.80
C VAL A 347 22.87 -2.44 5.76
N CYS A 348 21.82 -1.83 6.35
CA CYS A 348 20.46 -2.37 6.32
C CYS A 348 19.93 -2.41 4.88
N PRO A 349 19.53 -3.58 4.33
CA PRO A 349 19.06 -3.67 2.94
C PRO A 349 17.74 -2.93 2.70
N PHE A 350 16.90 -2.79 3.73
CA PHE A 350 15.65 -2.03 3.64
C PHE A 350 15.94 -0.52 3.50
N GLU A 351 16.73 0.04 4.39
CA GLU A 351 17.10 1.47 4.35
C GLU A 351 17.96 1.79 3.13
N LEU A 352 18.86 0.89 2.71
CA LEU A 352 19.63 1.02 1.47
C LEU A 352 18.70 1.15 0.25
N GLY A 353 17.65 0.33 0.17
CA GLY A 353 16.65 0.44 -0.89
C GLY A 353 15.93 1.78 -0.88
N LEU A 354 15.57 2.27 0.31
CA LEU A 354 14.96 3.60 0.48
C LEU A 354 15.92 4.72 0.07
N ASP A 355 17.19 4.65 0.41
CA ASP A 355 18.18 5.68 0.03
C ASP A 355 18.49 5.63 -1.48
N LEU A 356 18.62 4.44 -2.06
CA LEU A 356 18.76 4.27 -3.51
C LEU A 356 17.56 4.79 -4.29
N SER A 357 16.36 4.79 -3.71
CA SER A 357 15.16 5.31 -4.36
C SER A 357 15.27 6.77 -4.76
N ALA A 358 16.09 7.56 -4.06
CA ALA A 358 16.39 8.94 -4.44
C ALA A 358 17.21 9.04 -5.74
N TRP A 359 18.06 8.05 -6.02
CA TRP A 359 18.96 7.99 -7.16
C TRP A 359 18.42 7.17 -8.35
N ALA A 360 17.37 6.38 -8.14
CA ALA A 360 16.73 5.58 -9.17
C ALA A 360 15.75 6.39 -10.00
N ASP A 361 15.63 6.05 -11.28
CA ASP A 361 14.66 6.64 -12.21
C ASP A 361 13.31 5.95 -12.13
N VAL A 362 13.31 4.66 -11.79
CA VAL A 362 12.13 3.81 -11.60
C VAL A 362 12.15 3.21 -10.19
N VAL A 363 11.08 3.40 -9.46
CA VAL A 363 10.85 2.77 -8.16
C VAL A 363 9.70 1.78 -8.30
N ILE A 364 9.99 0.49 -8.08
CA ILE A 364 8.99 -0.58 -8.07
C ILE A 364 8.64 -0.89 -6.61
N GLY A 365 7.35 -1.02 -6.29
CA GLY A 365 6.95 -1.31 -4.92
C GLY A 365 5.49 -1.69 -4.74
N ASP A 366 5.10 -1.86 -3.48
CA ASP A 366 3.70 -2.07 -3.09
C ASP A 366 2.91 -0.74 -3.11
N TYR A 367 1.59 -0.83 -3.24
CA TYR A 367 0.67 0.32 -3.13
C TYR A 367 0.88 1.13 -1.86
N ASN A 368 1.29 0.47 -0.76
CA ASN A 368 1.49 1.10 0.54
C ASN A 368 2.46 2.28 0.45
N TYR A 369 3.48 2.20 -0.38
CA TYR A 369 4.47 3.27 -0.53
C TYR A 369 3.90 4.60 -1.05
N LEU A 370 2.71 4.60 -1.64
CA LEU A 370 2.02 5.83 -2.06
C LEU A 370 0.76 6.11 -1.24
N PHE A 371 -0.04 5.07 -0.93
CA PHE A 371 -1.40 5.25 -0.42
C PHE A 371 -1.53 5.04 1.09
N ASP A 372 -0.64 4.27 1.73
CA ASP A 372 -0.72 4.01 3.16
C ASP A 372 -0.22 5.22 3.97
N PRO A 373 -1.01 5.79 4.88
CA PRO A 373 -0.62 6.99 5.61
C PRO A 373 0.58 6.81 6.56
N VAL A 374 0.97 5.56 6.86
CA VAL A 374 2.10 5.23 7.75
C VAL A 374 3.35 4.87 6.97
N VAL A 375 3.19 4.09 5.89
CA VAL A 375 4.31 3.51 5.12
C VAL A 375 4.72 4.38 3.93
N ARG A 376 3.90 5.36 3.58
CA ARG A 376 4.09 6.28 2.46
C ARG A 376 5.52 6.85 2.43
N LEU A 377 6.08 6.96 1.23
CA LEU A 377 7.41 7.56 1.02
C LEU A 377 7.35 9.08 1.17
N HIS A 378 7.38 9.58 2.40
CA HIS A 378 7.32 10.99 2.74
C HIS A 378 8.37 11.82 2.02
N ARG A 379 9.58 11.26 1.79
CA ARG A 379 10.66 11.92 1.03
C ARG A 379 10.28 12.36 -0.39
N PHE A 380 9.21 11.77 -0.98
CA PHE A 380 8.72 12.10 -2.32
C PHE A 380 7.33 12.75 -2.30
N PHE A 381 6.46 12.40 -1.35
CA PHE A 381 5.03 12.66 -1.46
C PHE A 381 4.50 13.69 -0.46
N ASP A 382 5.35 14.30 0.36
CA ASP A 382 4.95 15.42 1.22
C ASP A 382 4.75 16.72 0.43
N ALA A 383 5.32 16.79 -0.77
CA ALA A 383 5.08 17.85 -1.73
C ALA A 383 4.77 17.27 -3.11
N ALA A 384 4.09 18.05 -3.94
CA ALA A 384 3.87 17.65 -5.33
C ALA A 384 5.18 17.71 -6.13
N GLY A 385 5.39 16.69 -6.97
CA GLY A 385 6.57 16.57 -7.83
C GLY A 385 6.22 16.09 -9.24
N ASP A 386 7.21 16.03 -10.10
CA ASP A 386 7.08 15.56 -11.48
C ASP A 386 7.08 14.01 -11.55
N TRP A 387 6.27 13.38 -10.67
CA TRP A 387 6.16 11.94 -10.54
C TRP A 387 5.17 11.35 -11.52
N LEU A 388 5.54 10.25 -12.16
CA LEU A 388 4.63 9.42 -12.96
C LEU A 388 4.26 8.18 -12.16
N PHE A 389 2.97 7.90 -12.02
CA PHE A 389 2.46 6.71 -11.33
C PHE A 389 1.91 5.71 -12.33
N LEU A 390 2.40 4.48 -12.28
CA LEU A 390 1.86 3.31 -12.96
C LEU A 390 1.31 2.35 -11.91
N ILE A 391 -0.02 2.24 -11.83
CA ILE A 391 -0.72 1.42 -10.84
C ILE A 391 -1.24 0.16 -11.54
N ASP A 392 -0.51 -0.94 -11.38
CA ASP A 392 -0.84 -2.22 -11.98
C ASP A 392 -1.83 -3.01 -11.10
N GLU A 393 -2.67 -3.83 -11.72
CA GLU A 393 -3.75 -4.58 -11.10
C GLU A 393 -4.64 -3.68 -10.21
N ALA A 394 -4.94 -2.48 -10.73
CA ALA A 394 -5.65 -1.41 -10.02
C ALA A 394 -7.05 -1.80 -9.48
N HIS A 395 -7.61 -2.93 -9.95
CA HIS A 395 -8.85 -3.49 -9.42
C HIS A 395 -8.76 -3.89 -7.94
N ASN A 396 -7.54 -4.12 -7.43
CA ASN A 396 -7.31 -4.44 -6.01
C ASN A 396 -7.21 -3.19 -5.12
N LEU A 397 -6.98 -2.03 -5.71
CA LEU A 397 -6.71 -0.80 -4.95
C LEU A 397 -7.88 -0.36 -4.06
N PRO A 398 -9.19 -0.47 -4.45
CA PRO A 398 -10.29 -0.07 -3.59
C PRO A 398 -10.29 -0.76 -2.22
N ASP A 399 -10.17 -2.08 -2.20
CA ASP A 399 -10.19 -2.85 -0.95
C ASP A 399 -8.88 -2.64 -0.15
N ARG A 400 -7.74 -2.54 -0.84
CA ARG A 400 -6.46 -2.23 -0.20
C ARG A 400 -6.48 -0.84 0.44
N ALA A 401 -7.01 0.16 -0.25
CA ALA A 401 -7.11 1.51 0.29
C ALA A 401 -8.06 1.57 1.50
N ARG A 402 -9.23 0.92 1.45
CA ARG A 402 -10.08 0.80 2.64
C ARG A 402 -9.32 0.22 3.83
N ALA A 403 -8.55 -0.85 3.62
CA ALA A 403 -7.76 -1.47 4.67
C ALA A 403 -6.67 -0.55 5.22
N MET A 404 -5.95 0.20 4.37
CA MET A 404 -4.88 1.14 4.77
C MET A 404 -5.37 2.28 5.66
N TYR A 405 -6.61 2.75 5.45
CA TYR A 405 -7.21 3.84 6.23
C TYR A 405 -8.06 3.36 7.40
N SER A 406 -8.29 2.05 7.52
CA SER A 406 -8.97 1.43 8.66
C SER A 406 -7.96 1.06 9.75
N ALA A 407 -8.40 1.06 11.01
CA ALA A 407 -7.59 0.58 12.12
C ALA A 407 -8.45 -0.22 13.12
N GLY A 408 -7.81 -1.17 13.81
CA GLY A 408 -8.43 -2.03 14.79
C GLY A 408 -7.67 -2.05 16.11
N PHE A 409 -8.41 -2.28 17.20
CA PHE A 409 -7.86 -2.44 18.53
C PHE A 409 -8.59 -3.55 19.30
N ALA A 410 -7.84 -4.52 19.80
CA ALA A 410 -8.36 -5.64 20.56
C ALA A 410 -8.16 -5.45 22.07
N LYS A 411 -9.18 -5.72 22.86
CA LYS A 411 -9.12 -5.62 24.33
C LYS A 411 -8.02 -6.50 24.95
N SER A 412 -7.72 -7.66 24.35
CA SER A 412 -6.66 -8.57 24.79
C SER A 412 -5.29 -7.86 24.91
N ALA A 413 -4.97 -6.90 24.03
CA ALA A 413 -3.75 -6.14 24.10
C ALA A 413 -3.56 -5.41 25.46
N LEU A 414 -4.63 -4.85 26.01
CA LEU A 414 -4.62 -4.23 27.35
C LEU A 414 -4.38 -5.25 28.47
N THR A 415 -5.00 -6.43 28.33
CA THR A 415 -4.88 -7.50 29.32
C THR A 415 -3.48 -8.10 29.33
N ASP A 416 -2.89 -8.28 28.15
CA ASP A 416 -1.54 -8.83 27.99
C ASP A 416 -0.47 -7.85 28.48
N ALA A 417 -0.64 -6.56 28.18
CA ALA A 417 0.24 -5.51 28.73
C ALA A 417 0.20 -5.44 30.26
N LYS A 418 -1.00 -5.52 30.85
CA LYS A 418 -1.16 -5.57 32.34
C LYS A 418 -0.46 -6.81 32.93
N ARG A 419 -0.53 -7.95 32.26
CA ARG A 419 0.13 -9.19 32.68
C ARG A 419 1.64 -9.05 32.59
N ALA A 420 2.16 -8.51 31.50
CA ALA A 420 3.59 -8.30 31.28
C ALA A 420 4.21 -7.37 32.33
N LEU A 421 3.51 -6.32 32.74
CA LEU A 421 3.96 -5.42 33.80
C LEU A 421 3.99 -6.03 35.21
N GLY A 422 3.40 -7.20 35.42
CA GLY A 422 3.37 -7.90 36.70
C GLY A 422 2.64 -7.14 37.82
N ARG A 423 3.01 -7.35 39.10
CA ARG A 423 2.39 -6.70 40.28
C ARG A 423 3.06 -5.36 40.60
N GLY A 424 2.30 -4.38 41.07
CA GLY A 424 2.77 -3.06 41.48
C GLY A 424 1.80 -1.92 41.06
N LYS A 425 2.03 -0.69 41.53
CA LYS A 425 1.26 0.50 41.16
C LYS A 425 2.13 1.42 40.32
N SER A 426 1.64 1.88 39.17
CA SER A 426 2.26 2.91 38.32
C SER A 426 1.17 3.71 37.59
N SER A 427 1.54 4.87 37.06
CA SER A 427 0.67 5.70 36.22
C SER A 427 0.15 4.88 35.03
N LEU A 428 1.03 4.16 34.34
CA LEU A 428 0.70 3.29 33.21
C LEU A 428 -0.33 2.21 33.61
N LYS A 429 -0.17 1.52 34.74
CA LYS A 429 -1.13 0.50 35.18
C LYS A 429 -2.50 1.08 35.52
N THR A 430 -2.53 2.30 36.04
CA THR A 430 -3.78 3.01 36.31
C THR A 430 -4.48 3.35 34.99
N ALA A 431 -3.76 3.85 34.00
CA ALA A 431 -4.29 4.18 32.69
C ALA A 431 -4.77 2.91 31.95
N LEU A 432 -3.97 1.83 31.95
CA LEU A 432 -4.36 0.52 31.40
C LEU A 432 -5.64 -0.02 32.04
N SER A 433 -5.78 0.10 33.38
CA SER A 433 -6.96 -0.38 34.08
C SER A 433 -8.20 0.44 33.76
N ARG A 434 -8.05 1.75 33.48
CA ARG A 434 -9.14 2.62 33.03
C ARG A 434 -9.62 2.22 31.64
N ALA A 435 -8.68 2.03 30.69
CA ALA A 435 -9.00 1.59 29.34
C ALA A 435 -9.67 0.20 29.34
N ASP A 436 -9.09 -0.77 30.06
CA ASP A 436 -9.65 -2.13 30.15
C ASP A 436 -11.08 -2.14 30.74
N ARG A 437 -11.35 -1.29 31.75
CA ARG A 437 -12.71 -1.15 32.30
C ARG A 437 -13.69 -0.60 31.27
N ALA A 438 -13.29 0.41 30.49
CA ALA A 438 -14.12 0.97 29.44
C ALA A 438 -14.47 -0.08 28.38
N PHE A 439 -13.48 -0.89 27.96
CA PHE A 439 -13.72 -1.99 27.01
C PHE A 439 -14.60 -3.10 27.60
N LEU A 440 -14.45 -3.42 28.87
CA LEU A 440 -15.33 -4.38 29.56
C LEU A 440 -16.80 -3.92 29.59
N GLU A 441 -17.02 -2.65 29.86
CA GLU A 441 -18.36 -2.09 29.93
C GLU A 441 -18.99 -1.99 28.53
N ALA A 442 -18.24 -1.53 27.51
CA ALA A 442 -18.69 -1.54 26.12
C ALA A 442 -19.05 -2.94 25.63
N ARG A 443 -18.25 -3.97 26.00
CA ARG A 443 -18.53 -5.37 25.66
C ARG A 443 -19.89 -5.82 26.19
N LYS A 444 -20.25 -5.46 27.45
CA LYS A 444 -21.55 -5.79 28.02
C LYS A 444 -22.67 -5.11 27.23
N GLN A 445 -22.52 -3.85 26.87
CA GLN A 445 -23.52 -3.11 26.07
C GLN A 445 -23.67 -3.72 24.67
N VAL A 446 -22.57 -4.06 23.98
CA VAL A 446 -22.62 -4.76 22.68
C VAL A 446 -23.33 -6.09 22.77
N ALA A 447 -23.12 -6.87 23.85
CA ALA A 447 -23.81 -8.15 24.07
C ALA A 447 -25.33 -7.98 24.24
N VAL A 448 -25.79 -6.87 24.79
CA VAL A 448 -27.21 -6.51 24.90
C VAL A 448 -27.77 -6.02 23.56
N LEU A 449 -27.06 -5.13 22.88
CA LEU A 449 -27.49 -4.52 21.60
C LEU A 449 -27.53 -5.55 20.44
N ALA A 450 -26.63 -6.52 20.43
CA ALA A 450 -26.51 -7.53 19.37
C ALA A 450 -26.35 -8.96 19.94
N PRO A 451 -27.40 -9.52 20.55
CA PRO A 451 -27.32 -10.85 21.14
C PRO A 451 -27.03 -11.93 20.08
N ARG A 452 -26.18 -12.90 20.42
CA ARG A 452 -25.89 -14.04 19.55
C ARG A 452 -26.99 -15.09 19.67
N ARG A 453 -27.36 -15.73 18.57
CA ARG A 453 -28.28 -16.86 18.58
C ARG A 453 -27.71 -18.01 19.42
N GLY A 454 -28.46 -18.44 20.43
CA GLY A 454 -28.12 -19.60 21.30
C GLY A 454 -27.24 -19.29 22.51
N VAL A 455 -26.87 -18.03 22.77
CA VAL A 455 -26.20 -17.59 24.00
C VAL A 455 -27.19 -16.74 24.81
N SER A 456 -27.64 -17.26 25.97
CA SER A 456 -28.42 -16.44 26.90
C SER A 456 -27.63 -15.24 27.35
N PRO A 457 -28.23 -14.03 27.45
CA PRO A 457 -27.55 -12.89 28.04
C PRO A 457 -27.09 -13.24 29.47
N PRO A 458 -25.97 -12.66 29.96
CA PRO A 458 -25.55 -12.90 31.34
C PRO A 458 -26.71 -12.52 32.27
N ALA A 459 -27.02 -13.42 33.19
CA ALA A 459 -28.12 -13.29 34.14
C ALA A 459 -28.04 -11.91 34.79
N ALA A 460 -29.08 -11.11 34.61
CA ALA A 460 -29.31 -9.94 35.42
C ALA A 460 -29.54 -10.44 36.85
N ASP A 461 -28.82 -9.89 37.82
CA ASP A 461 -29.06 -10.16 39.22
C ASP A 461 -30.55 -9.92 39.52
N ALA A 462 -31.12 -10.92 40.23
CA ALA A 462 -32.52 -11.02 40.48
C ALA A 462 -33.08 -9.80 41.28
N ALA A 463 -33.57 -8.85 40.57
CA ALA A 463 -34.56 -7.89 41.08
C ALA A 463 -35.36 -7.39 39.86
N GLY A 464 -36.50 -8.03 39.66
CA GLY A 464 -37.38 -7.75 38.55
C GLY A 464 -37.90 -6.32 38.55
N GLN A 465 -37.81 -5.72 37.38
CA GLN A 465 -38.86 -4.81 36.88
C GLN A 465 -38.61 -4.56 35.37
N THR A 466 -39.57 -4.95 34.59
CA THR A 466 -39.76 -4.65 33.19
C THR A 466 -40.06 -3.14 33.02
N SER A 467 -39.16 -2.37 32.45
CA SER A 467 -39.50 -1.17 31.72
C SER A 467 -38.45 -0.99 30.62
N LEU A 468 -38.81 -1.40 29.42
CA LEU A 468 -38.07 -1.14 28.19
C LEU A 468 -38.32 0.31 27.77
N LEU A 469 -37.36 1.18 27.93
CA LEU A 469 -37.25 2.57 27.53
C LEU A 469 -37.13 3.52 28.74
N GLU A 470 -35.93 4.10 28.91
CA GLU A 470 -35.52 5.05 29.92
C GLU A 470 -34.90 4.47 31.23
N GLU A 471 -33.70 3.84 31.13
CA GLU A 471 -32.74 3.92 32.23
C GLU A 471 -31.32 3.98 31.64
N THR A 472 -30.74 5.18 31.68
CA THR A 472 -29.32 5.41 31.61
C THR A 472 -28.67 4.61 32.75
N PRO A 473 -27.77 3.63 32.50
CA PRO A 473 -27.14 2.91 33.61
C PRO A 473 -26.27 3.87 34.40
N ALA A 474 -26.54 3.96 35.68
CA ALA A 474 -25.91 4.89 36.63
C ALA A 474 -24.44 4.59 36.96
N SER A 475 -23.60 4.28 35.98
CA SER A 475 -22.12 4.22 35.98
C SER A 475 -21.53 3.71 34.64
N GLY A 476 -22.28 3.75 33.56
CA GLY A 476 -21.89 3.17 32.26
C GLY A 476 -21.23 4.23 31.37
N ILE A 477 -20.33 3.76 30.50
CA ILE A 477 -19.91 4.51 29.34
C ILE A 477 -21.10 4.65 28.38
N ALA A 478 -21.24 5.81 27.72
CA ALA A 478 -22.26 6.01 26.70
C ALA A 478 -21.67 5.60 25.33
N LEU A 479 -22.21 4.56 24.70
CA LEU A 479 -21.97 4.26 23.29
C LEU A 479 -22.92 5.10 22.41
N PRO A 480 -22.53 5.46 21.17
CA PRO A 480 -23.39 6.13 20.21
C PRO A 480 -24.65 5.32 19.85
N GLU A 481 -25.58 5.94 19.12
CA GLU A 481 -26.76 5.23 18.60
C GLU A 481 -26.35 4.18 17.55
N PRO A 482 -26.81 2.94 17.66
CA PRO A 482 -26.49 1.87 16.71
C PRO A 482 -27.05 2.12 15.31
N LEU A 483 -26.18 2.08 14.30
CA LEU A 483 -26.54 2.08 12.89
C LEU A 483 -27.05 0.72 12.44
N LEU A 484 -26.39 -0.36 12.89
CA LEU A 484 -26.73 -1.76 12.66
C LEU A 484 -26.23 -2.59 13.84
N ALA A 485 -27.04 -3.57 14.28
CA ALA A 485 -26.67 -4.52 15.31
C ALA A 485 -27.03 -5.95 14.86
N GLN A 486 -26.05 -6.85 14.81
CA GLN A 486 -26.25 -8.23 14.36
C GLN A 486 -25.18 -9.17 14.96
N GLU A 487 -25.62 -10.26 15.58
CA GLU A 487 -24.78 -11.40 15.98
C GLU A 487 -23.48 -11.07 16.72
N GLY A 488 -23.55 -10.21 17.73
CA GLY A 488 -22.39 -9.79 18.54
C GLY A 488 -21.58 -8.65 17.94
N THR A 489 -22.03 -8.06 16.85
CA THR A 489 -21.40 -6.93 16.19
C THR A 489 -22.37 -5.74 16.11
N VAL A 490 -21.87 -4.54 16.45
CA VAL A 490 -22.64 -3.29 16.38
C VAL A 490 -21.83 -2.27 15.60
N PHE A 491 -22.51 -1.51 14.74
CA PHE A 491 -21.92 -0.41 13.98
C PHE A 491 -22.51 0.92 14.41
N PHE A 492 -21.68 1.96 14.37
CA PHE A 492 -22.03 3.33 14.72
C PHE A 492 -21.52 4.28 13.63
N ARG A 493 -22.22 5.41 13.42
CA ARG A 493 -21.72 6.50 12.55
C ARG A 493 -20.70 7.38 13.24
N GLU A 494 -20.69 7.37 14.55
CA GLU A 494 -19.89 8.27 15.40
C GLU A 494 -18.73 7.52 16.03
N LEU A 495 -17.72 8.28 16.42
CA LEU A 495 -16.60 7.78 17.21
C LEU A 495 -17.05 7.39 18.63
N PRO A 496 -16.60 6.26 19.16
CA PRO A 496 -16.89 5.84 20.53
C PRO A 496 -15.94 6.54 21.52
N ASP A 497 -16.15 7.81 21.79
CA ASP A 497 -15.34 8.64 22.70
C ASP A 497 -15.03 7.96 24.03
N ALA A 498 -15.98 7.20 24.54
CA ALA A 498 -15.83 6.45 25.78
C ALA A 498 -14.71 5.39 25.75
N LEU A 499 -14.34 4.91 24.55
CA LEU A 499 -13.22 3.98 24.33
C LEU A 499 -11.96 4.71 23.87
N LEU A 500 -12.09 5.71 23.00
CA LEU A 500 -10.95 6.40 22.40
C LEU A 500 -10.23 7.31 23.40
N LYS A 501 -10.95 8.06 24.25
CA LYS A 501 -10.33 8.92 25.28
C LYS A 501 -9.42 8.15 26.25
N PRO A 502 -9.82 6.98 26.80
CA PRO A 502 -8.91 6.17 27.60
C PRO A 502 -7.71 5.62 26.83
N LEU A 503 -7.86 5.26 25.53
CA LEU A 503 -6.76 4.81 24.68
C LEU A 503 -5.78 5.96 24.41
N HIS A 504 -6.29 7.13 24.05
CA HIS A 504 -5.44 8.30 23.85
C HIS A 504 -4.65 8.65 25.13
N ALA A 505 -5.30 8.58 26.31
CA ALA A 505 -4.64 8.81 27.59
C ALA A 505 -3.57 7.75 27.96
N LEU A 506 -3.47 6.64 27.21
CA LEU A 506 -2.40 5.65 27.37
C LEU A 506 -1.10 6.05 26.66
N GLN A 507 -1.14 6.92 25.65
CA GLN A 507 0.04 7.18 24.80
C GLN A 507 1.23 7.68 25.60
N ALA A 508 1.05 8.77 26.36
CA ALA A 508 2.15 9.35 27.15
C ALA A 508 2.69 8.36 28.20
N PRO A 509 1.86 7.74 29.09
CA PRO A 509 2.39 6.77 30.06
C PRO A 509 3.05 5.52 29.45
N LEU A 510 2.64 5.10 28.23
CA LEU A 510 3.30 4.01 27.51
C LEU A 510 4.66 4.45 26.98
N GLN A 511 4.72 5.62 26.39
CA GLN A 511 5.96 6.20 25.88
C GLN A 511 6.97 6.37 27.00
N ASP A 512 6.60 7.05 28.12
CA ASP A 512 7.45 7.26 29.27
C ASP A 512 8.01 5.93 29.80
N TRP A 513 7.14 4.90 29.87
CA TRP A 513 7.56 3.60 30.37
C TRP A 513 8.55 2.91 29.42
N LEU A 514 8.30 2.95 28.10
CA LEU A 514 9.16 2.34 27.08
C LEU A 514 10.55 2.99 27.06
N GLU A 515 10.61 4.31 27.22
CA GLU A 515 11.86 5.06 27.25
C GLU A 515 12.70 4.75 28.53
N GLN A 516 12.03 4.58 29.67
CA GLN A 516 12.68 4.27 30.95
C GLN A 516 13.07 2.80 31.11
N ASN A 517 12.51 1.89 30.30
CA ASN A 517 12.70 0.44 30.46
C ASN A 517 13.03 -0.27 29.14
N PRO A 518 14.12 0.12 28.42
CA PRO A 518 14.43 -0.41 27.10
C PRO A 518 14.75 -1.91 27.11
N ASP A 519 15.33 -2.42 28.20
CA ASP A 519 15.76 -3.81 28.34
C ASP A 519 14.80 -4.70 29.15
N ALA A 520 13.61 -4.21 29.46
CA ALA A 520 12.63 -4.97 30.25
C ALA A 520 11.97 -6.07 29.40
N ASP A 521 11.73 -7.24 29.99
CA ASP A 521 11.00 -8.36 29.34
C ASP A 521 9.63 -7.95 28.77
N ALA A 522 9.00 -6.95 29.38
CA ALA A 522 7.71 -6.42 28.93
C ALA A 522 7.82 -5.45 27.75
N HIS A 523 9.02 -4.99 27.38
CA HIS A 523 9.24 -3.90 26.42
C HIS A 523 8.59 -4.18 25.06
N ALA A 524 8.87 -5.33 24.46
CA ALA A 524 8.33 -5.70 23.14
C ALA A 524 6.78 -5.68 23.13
N ARG A 525 6.16 -6.24 24.18
CA ARG A 525 4.70 -6.31 24.31
C ARG A 525 4.06 -4.93 24.50
N LEU A 526 4.70 -4.05 25.24
CA LEU A 526 4.22 -2.69 25.43
C LEU A 526 4.44 -1.82 24.20
N LEU A 527 5.50 -2.08 23.45
CA LEU A 527 5.73 -1.43 22.15
C LEU A 527 4.66 -1.81 21.12
N GLU A 528 4.27 -3.09 21.06
CA GLU A 528 3.12 -3.53 20.24
C GLU A 528 1.83 -2.79 20.63
N LEU A 529 1.55 -2.69 21.93
CA LEU A 529 0.40 -1.93 22.42
C LEU A 529 0.48 -0.44 22.05
N TYR A 530 1.66 0.16 22.16
CA TYR A 530 1.88 1.57 21.81
C TYR A 530 1.54 1.82 20.34
N PHE A 531 2.02 0.98 19.44
CA PHE A 531 1.68 1.09 18.00
C PHE A 531 0.19 0.86 17.74
N ALA A 532 -0.43 -0.12 18.38
CA ALA A 532 -1.87 -0.37 18.22
C ALA A 532 -2.72 0.83 18.71
N VAL A 533 -2.32 1.48 19.80
CA VAL A 533 -2.97 2.71 20.27
C VAL A 533 -2.75 3.88 19.33
N GLN A 534 -1.54 4.02 18.78
CA GLN A 534 -1.27 5.05 17.77
C GLN A 534 -2.08 4.86 16.49
N ASP A 535 -2.19 3.63 15.99
CA ASP A 535 -2.91 3.33 14.76
C ASP A 535 -4.39 3.68 14.87
N ILE A 536 -5.03 3.27 15.97
CA ILE A 536 -6.44 3.58 16.19
C ILE A 536 -6.67 5.08 16.41
N THR A 537 -5.76 5.79 17.08
CA THR A 537 -5.84 7.23 17.29
C THR A 537 -5.70 7.98 15.96
N ARG A 538 -4.71 7.62 15.12
CA ARG A 538 -4.53 8.21 13.80
C ARG A 538 -5.71 7.99 12.87
N ALA A 539 -6.37 6.82 12.96
CA ALA A 539 -7.60 6.57 12.21
C ALA A 539 -8.75 7.45 12.75
N ALA A 540 -8.84 7.64 14.06
CA ALA A 540 -9.82 8.52 14.67
C ALA A 540 -9.65 9.99 14.26
N ASP A 541 -8.41 10.48 14.11
CA ASP A 541 -8.12 11.84 13.62
C ASP A 541 -8.59 12.11 12.18
N ARG A 542 -8.70 11.04 11.37
CA ARG A 542 -9.16 11.09 9.97
C ARG A 542 -10.64 10.77 9.81
N TYR A 543 -11.29 10.43 10.90
CA TYR A 543 -12.66 9.92 10.87
C TYR A 543 -13.65 11.02 10.45
N ASP A 544 -14.44 10.71 9.42
CA ASP A 544 -15.48 11.57 8.88
C ASP A 544 -16.70 10.74 8.45
N THR A 545 -17.56 11.30 7.62
CA THR A 545 -18.76 10.64 7.10
C THR A 545 -18.48 9.41 6.21
N HIS A 546 -17.21 9.19 5.79
CA HIS A 546 -16.78 8.04 5.00
C HIS A 546 -16.35 6.85 5.86
N PHE A 547 -16.44 6.98 7.18
CA PHE A 547 -16.09 5.93 8.13
C PHE A 547 -17.30 5.43 8.91
N VAL A 548 -17.13 4.26 9.52
CA VAL A 548 -18.00 3.73 10.57
C VAL A 548 -17.17 3.06 11.65
N THR A 549 -17.67 3.12 12.89
CA THR A 549 -17.12 2.36 14.02
C THR A 549 -17.80 1.01 14.08
N GLN A 550 -17.01 -0.06 14.18
CA GLN A 550 -17.48 -1.42 14.46
C GLN A 550 -16.99 -1.87 15.83
N LEU A 551 -17.90 -2.37 16.66
CA LEU A 551 -17.58 -3.10 17.88
C LEU A 551 -18.04 -4.55 17.75
N THR A 552 -17.13 -5.51 17.96
CA THR A 552 -17.44 -6.93 17.90
C THR A 552 -17.09 -7.60 19.24
N ALA A 553 -18.10 -8.18 19.90
CA ALA A 553 -17.94 -8.92 21.14
C ALA A 553 -17.86 -10.43 20.88
N ARG A 554 -16.76 -11.09 21.32
CA ARG A 554 -16.55 -12.54 21.21
C ARG A 554 -16.02 -13.11 22.52
N GLY A 555 -16.85 -13.80 23.28
CA GLY A 555 -16.45 -14.31 24.60
C GLY A 555 -16.02 -13.17 25.54
N SER A 556 -14.77 -13.19 26.00
CA SER A 556 -14.18 -12.14 26.82
C SER A 556 -13.59 -10.98 26.02
N GLU A 557 -13.50 -11.10 24.70
CA GLU A 557 -12.90 -10.14 23.79
C GLU A 557 -13.90 -9.07 23.34
N LEU A 558 -13.38 -7.85 23.14
CA LEU A 558 -14.02 -6.78 22.38
C LEU A 558 -13.03 -6.23 21.38
N GLU A 559 -13.40 -6.29 20.13
CA GLU A 559 -12.67 -5.68 19.02
C GLU A 559 -13.34 -4.34 18.65
N LEU A 560 -12.57 -3.28 18.69
CA LEU A 560 -12.93 -1.96 18.16
C LEU A 560 -12.26 -1.82 16.79
N GLU A 561 -13.03 -1.45 15.77
CA GLU A 561 -12.49 -1.15 14.45
C GLU A 561 -13.10 0.17 13.93
N LEU A 562 -12.25 1.04 13.43
CA LEU A 562 -12.64 2.22 12.66
C LEU A 562 -12.47 1.86 11.18
N LEU A 563 -13.57 1.67 10.49
CA LEU A 563 -13.60 1.17 9.11
C LEU A 563 -13.79 2.33 8.13
N CYS A 564 -12.86 2.51 7.24
CA CYS A 564 -13.01 3.37 6.07
C CYS A 564 -13.89 2.66 5.04
N LEU A 565 -15.06 3.21 4.72
CA LEU A 565 -15.98 2.69 3.71
C LEU A 565 -15.66 3.26 2.32
N ASP A 566 -15.21 4.51 2.28
CA ASP A 566 -14.88 5.21 1.05
C ASP A 566 -13.52 5.91 1.14
N PRO A 567 -12.47 5.35 0.54
CA PRO A 567 -11.13 5.92 0.55
C PRO A 567 -10.89 6.94 -0.58
N SER A 568 -11.91 7.31 -1.36
CA SER A 568 -11.77 8.06 -2.62
C SER A 568 -11.00 9.38 -2.45
N ALA A 569 -11.31 10.17 -1.40
CA ALA A 569 -10.63 11.44 -1.12
C ALA A 569 -9.13 11.26 -0.81
N PHE A 570 -8.78 10.20 -0.08
CA PHE A 570 -7.39 9.91 0.27
C PHE A 570 -6.57 9.41 -0.93
N VAL A 571 -7.20 8.58 -1.77
CA VAL A 571 -6.56 8.08 -3.01
C VAL A 571 -6.33 9.24 -3.98
N ASP A 572 -7.31 10.11 -4.17
CA ASP A 572 -7.16 11.30 -5.02
C ASP A 572 -6.05 12.22 -4.52
N ALA A 573 -6.01 12.50 -3.21
CA ALA A 573 -4.97 13.31 -2.59
C ALA A 573 -3.57 12.71 -2.82
N SER A 574 -3.44 11.38 -2.70
CA SER A 574 -2.17 10.66 -2.93
C SER A 574 -1.75 10.74 -4.40
N LEU A 575 -2.66 10.49 -5.33
CA LEU A 575 -2.40 10.63 -6.76
C LEU A 575 -2.12 12.10 -7.15
N GLY A 576 -2.68 13.06 -6.40
CA GLY A 576 -2.48 14.50 -6.58
C GLY A 576 -1.04 14.98 -6.38
N CYS A 577 -0.21 14.19 -5.69
CA CYS A 577 1.21 14.48 -5.53
C CYS A 577 2.02 14.32 -6.83
N GLY A 578 1.47 13.63 -7.84
CA GLY A 578 2.15 13.37 -9.09
C GLY A 578 1.59 14.14 -10.27
N ARG A 579 2.39 14.19 -11.34
CA ARG A 579 2.07 14.77 -12.62
C ARG A 579 0.98 14.00 -13.36
N ALA A 580 1.11 12.67 -13.39
CA ALA A 580 0.16 11.78 -14.07
C ALA A 580 0.10 10.41 -13.41
N ALA A 581 -1.07 9.77 -13.48
CA ALA A 581 -1.28 8.41 -13.03
C ALA A 581 -2.04 7.60 -14.08
N ALA A 582 -1.49 6.42 -14.43
CA ALA A 582 -2.18 5.41 -15.23
C ALA A 582 -2.53 4.21 -14.34
N LEU A 583 -3.83 4.00 -14.13
CA LEU A 583 -4.36 2.86 -13.39
C LEU A 583 -4.85 1.82 -14.40
N PHE A 584 -4.26 0.63 -14.37
CA PHE A 584 -4.58 -0.38 -15.37
C PHE A 584 -4.76 -1.76 -14.78
N SER A 585 -5.64 -2.55 -15.40
CA SER A 585 -5.91 -3.93 -15.04
C SER A 585 -6.65 -4.63 -16.18
N ALA A 586 -6.74 -5.96 -16.09
CA ALA A 586 -7.59 -6.74 -16.98
C ALA A 586 -9.09 -6.54 -16.71
N THR A 587 -9.45 -6.15 -15.49
CA THR A 587 -10.82 -6.16 -14.98
C THR A 587 -11.17 -4.84 -14.27
N LEU A 588 -11.32 -3.74 -15.01
CA LEU A 588 -11.81 -2.44 -14.52
C LEU A 588 -13.24 -2.15 -14.98
N THR A 589 -14.14 -3.12 -14.79
CA THR A 589 -15.55 -3.04 -15.21
C THR A 589 -16.49 -3.01 -13.99
N PRO A 590 -17.44 -2.07 -13.93
CA PRO A 590 -17.61 -0.94 -14.85
C PRO A 590 -16.62 0.20 -14.50
N PRO A 591 -16.15 0.98 -15.50
CA PRO A 591 -15.17 2.05 -15.26
C PRO A 591 -15.69 3.14 -14.30
N GLY A 592 -16.99 3.43 -14.31
CA GLY A 592 -17.61 4.41 -13.41
C GLY A 592 -17.44 4.06 -11.93
N TYR A 593 -17.56 2.78 -11.58
CA TYR A 593 -17.32 2.29 -10.23
C TYR A 593 -15.88 2.58 -9.77
N TYR A 594 -14.88 2.14 -10.55
CA TYR A 594 -13.49 2.33 -10.19
C TYR A 594 -13.08 3.81 -10.12
N ARG A 595 -13.55 4.62 -11.06
CA ARG A 595 -13.31 6.06 -11.03
C ARG A 595 -13.91 6.71 -9.78
N GLY A 596 -15.13 6.30 -9.38
CA GLY A 596 -15.78 6.82 -8.17
C GLY A 596 -15.04 6.45 -6.90
N VAL A 597 -14.84 5.14 -6.65
CA VAL A 597 -14.20 4.66 -5.40
C VAL A 597 -12.72 5.00 -5.28
N LEU A 598 -12.06 5.41 -6.36
CA LEU A 598 -10.67 5.86 -6.38
C LEU A 598 -10.54 7.39 -6.52
N GLY A 599 -11.63 8.15 -6.31
CA GLY A 599 -11.61 9.61 -6.24
C GLY A 599 -11.33 10.34 -7.56
N CYS A 600 -11.52 9.67 -8.69
CA CYS A 600 -11.21 10.20 -10.01
C CYS A 600 -12.42 10.19 -10.95
N PRO A 601 -13.58 10.80 -10.58
CA PRO A 601 -14.83 10.67 -11.34
C PRO A 601 -14.73 11.14 -12.79
N ASP A 602 -13.94 12.19 -13.03
CA ASP A 602 -13.74 12.81 -14.35
C ASP A 602 -12.57 12.22 -15.15
N ALA A 603 -11.88 11.21 -14.59
CA ALA A 603 -10.74 10.60 -15.27
C ALA A 603 -11.16 9.93 -16.58
N ARG A 604 -10.27 10.03 -17.58
CA ARG A 604 -10.44 9.30 -18.84
C ARG A 604 -10.37 7.80 -18.61
N ALA A 605 -11.31 7.05 -19.15
CA ALA A 605 -11.29 5.59 -19.12
C ALA A 605 -11.24 5.03 -20.56
N VAL A 606 -10.37 4.04 -20.75
CA VAL A 606 -10.17 3.35 -22.03
C VAL A 606 -10.29 1.84 -21.80
N ALA A 607 -11.10 1.18 -22.58
CA ALA A 607 -11.21 -0.28 -22.62
C ALA A 607 -10.68 -0.78 -23.96
N LEU A 608 -9.68 -1.66 -23.90
CA LEU A 608 -9.08 -2.26 -25.08
C LEU A 608 -9.73 -3.60 -25.39
N GLU A 609 -9.74 -3.96 -26.67
CA GLU A 609 -10.21 -5.25 -27.12
C GLU A 609 -9.19 -6.36 -26.81
N SER A 610 -9.67 -7.61 -26.73
CA SER A 610 -8.78 -8.77 -26.56
C SER A 610 -7.86 -8.90 -27.78
N PRO A 611 -6.55 -9.16 -27.57
CA PRO A 611 -5.62 -9.40 -28.66
C PRO A 611 -5.81 -10.77 -29.33
N PHE A 612 -6.70 -11.60 -28.80
CA PHE A 612 -6.89 -12.99 -29.23
C PHE A 612 -8.12 -13.13 -30.12
N PRO A 613 -8.07 -14.00 -31.12
CA PRO A 613 -9.23 -14.31 -31.97
C PRO A 613 -10.41 -14.83 -31.14
N PRO A 614 -11.64 -14.34 -31.35
CA PRO A 614 -12.79 -14.82 -30.59
C PRO A 614 -13.09 -16.30 -30.74
N ASP A 615 -12.78 -16.89 -31.89
CA ASP A 615 -12.95 -18.32 -32.21
C ASP A 615 -11.97 -19.24 -31.47
N HIS A 616 -10.95 -18.68 -30.82
CA HIS A 616 -10.08 -19.44 -29.91
C HIS A 616 -10.70 -19.67 -28.52
N LEU A 617 -11.75 -18.92 -28.16
CA LEU A 617 -12.44 -19.05 -26.90
C LEU A 617 -13.86 -19.61 -27.09
N GLY A 618 -14.08 -20.88 -26.74
CA GLY A 618 -15.43 -21.42 -26.56
C GLY A 618 -16.07 -20.83 -25.30
N LEU A 619 -17.18 -20.10 -25.43
CA LEU A 619 -17.80 -19.43 -24.30
C LEU A 619 -19.26 -19.86 -24.19
N TYR A 620 -19.59 -20.55 -23.10
CA TYR A 620 -20.88 -21.17 -22.89
C TYR A 620 -21.48 -20.83 -21.54
N CYS A 621 -22.81 -20.73 -21.49
CA CYS A 621 -23.57 -20.51 -20.27
C CYS A 621 -24.71 -21.52 -20.17
N LEU A 622 -24.87 -22.13 -18.98
CA LEU A 622 -26.04 -22.98 -18.65
C LEU A 622 -26.93 -22.22 -17.65
N PRO A 623 -27.85 -21.39 -18.13
CA PRO A 623 -28.71 -20.59 -17.26
C PRO A 623 -29.80 -21.40 -16.53
N GLY A 624 -30.00 -22.66 -16.92
CA GLY A 624 -30.92 -23.57 -16.23
C GLY A 624 -30.42 -24.06 -14.85
N ILE A 625 -29.18 -23.75 -14.46
CA ILE A 625 -28.60 -24.10 -13.17
C ILE A 625 -28.64 -22.88 -12.26
N SER A 626 -29.31 -22.96 -11.10
CA SER A 626 -29.28 -21.92 -10.07
C SER A 626 -28.31 -22.31 -8.97
N THR A 627 -27.28 -21.47 -8.73
CA THR A 627 -26.31 -21.63 -7.63
C THR A 627 -26.64 -20.71 -6.45
N ARG A 628 -27.84 -20.15 -6.38
CA ARG A 628 -28.31 -19.34 -5.24
C ARG A 628 -28.25 -20.17 -3.98
N TYR A 629 -28.00 -19.54 -2.84
CA TYR A 629 -27.80 -20.26 -1.57
C TYR A 629 -28.91 -21.30 -1.29
N ARG A 630 -30.18 -20.95 -1.50
CA ARG A 630 -31.35 -21.85 -1.29
C ARG A 630 -31.39 -23.01 -2.28
N ASP A 631 -30.77 -22.87 -3.47
CA ASP A 631 -30.90 -23.83 -4.58
C ASP A 631 -29.63 -24.71 -4.70
N ARG A 632 -28.61 -24.46 -3.89
CA ARG A 632 -27.28 -25.10 -4.01
C ARG A 632 -27.34 -26.62 -3.90
N GLU A 633 -28.06 -27.15 -2.92
CA GLU A 633 -28.19 -28.60 -2.76
C GLU A 633 -28.82 -29.26 -3.99
N ALA A 634 -29.90 -28.70 -4.48
CA ALA A 634 -30.58 -29.20 -5.67
C ALA A 634 -29.75 -29.08 -6.94
N SER A 635 -28.81 -28.12 -6.99
CA SER A 635 -27.99 -27.87 -8.16
C SER A 635 -26.75 -28.79 -8.25
N ILE A 636 -26.33 -29.48 -7.18
CA ILE A 636 -25.12 -30.30 -7.14
C ILE A 636 -25.05 -31.31 -8.29
N PRO A 637 -26.07 -32.15 -8.55
CA PRO A 637 -26.00 -33.14 -9.63
C PRO A 637 -25.85 -32.48 -11.02
N ALA A 638 -26.57 -31.38 -11.27
CA ALA A 638 -26.51 -30.67 -12.55
C ALA A 638 -25.15 -29.97 -12.77
N VAL A 639 -24.55 -29.45 -11.71
CA VAL A 639 -23.19 -28.88 -11.75
C VAL A 639 -22.17 -29.99 -12.05
N SER A 640 -22.24 -31.13 -11.37
CA SER A 640 -21.37 -32.29 -11.63
C SER A 640 -21.47 -32.78 -13.07
N ASP A 641 -22.72 -32.91 -13.60
CA ASP A 641 -22.95 -33.31 -15.00
C ASP A 641 -22.34 -32.32 -16.01
N ALA A 642 -22.49 -31.03 -15.75
CA ALA A 642 -21.90 -29.97 -16.58
C ALA A 642 -20.35 -29.97 -16.54
N LEU A 643 -19.76 -30.23 -15.37
CA LEU A 643 -18.32 -30.38 -15.22
C LEU A 643 -17.80 -31.62 -15.92
N ALA A 644 -18.53 -32.75 -15.84
CA ALA A 644 -18.17 -33.97 -16.55
C ALA A 644 -18.25 -33.80 -18.08
N ALA A 645 -19.28 -33.12 -18.57
CA ALA A 645 -19.39 -32.78 -19.98
C ALA A 645 -18.23 -31.89 -20.47
N LEU A 646 -17.85 -30.87 -19.68
CA LEU A 646 -16.72 -30.00 -20.00
C LEU A 646 -15.39 -30.80 -20.05
N ALA A 647 -15.13 -31.60 -19.03
CA ALA A 647 -13.90 -32.40 -18.90
C ALA A 647 -13.82 -33.55 -19.94
N GLY A 648 -14.96 -34.03 -20.44
CA GLY A 648 -15.07 -35.04 -21.46
C GLY A 648 -14.89 -34.54 -22.90
N GLY A 649 -14.98 -33.22 -23.16
CA GLY A 649 -14.93 -32.68 -24.51
C GLY A 649 -13.56 -32.75 -25.19
N LYS A 650 -12.47 -32.73 -24.40
CA LYS A 650 -11.08 -32.94 -24.88
C LYS A 650 -10.20 -33.37 -23.71
N VAL A 651 -9.26 -34.28 -23.95
CA VAL A 651 -8.22 -34.58 -22.94
C VAL A 651 -7.38 -33.34 -22.67
N GLY A 652 -7.28 -32.95 -21.39
CA GLY A 652 -6.59 -31.74 -20.99
C GLY A 652 -6.82 -31.37 -19.53
N ASN A 653 -6.29 -30.22 -19.12
CA ASN A 653 -6.43 -29.72 -17.76
C ASN A 653 -7.53 -28.67 -17.68
N TYR A 654 -8.37 -28.79 -16.66
CA TYR A 654 -9.52 -27.93 -16.39
C TYR A 654 -9.53 -27.44 -14.94
N LEU A 655 -10.09 -26.23 -14.70
CA LEU A 655 -10.31 -25.67 -13.36
C LEU A 655 -11.77 -25.30 -13.17
N ALA A 656 -12.40 -25.78 -12.11
CA ALA A 656 -13.74 -25.37 -11.68
C ALA A 656 -13.62 -24.43 -10.48
N PHE A 657 -14.17 -23.21 -10.59
CA PHE A 657 -14.15 -22.20 -9.55
C PHE A 657 -15.49 -22.09 -8.84
N PHE A 658 -15.46 -22.15 -7.51
CA PHE A 658 -16.63 -22.14 -6.65
C PHE A 658 -16.68 -20.89 -5.76
N PRO A 659 -17.87 -20.45 -5.31
CA PRO A 659 -18.01 -19.27 -4.44
C PRO A 659 -17.61 -19.53 -2.97
N SER A 660 -17.47 -20.80 -2.56
CA SER A 660 -17.07 -21.18 -1.19
C SER A 660 -16.53 -22.59 -1.11
N TYR A 661 -15.69 -22.85 -0.10
CA TYR A 661 -15.16 -24.21 0.19
C TYR A 661 -16.26 -25.23 0.50
N ALA A 662 -17.31 -24.82 1.22
CA ALA A 662 -18.41 -25.71 1.56
C ALA A 662 -19.14 -26.24 0.32
N TYR A 663 -19.43 -25.37 -0.66
CA TYR A 663 -20.08 -25.76 -1.90
C TYR A 663 -19.13 -26.56 -2.81
N LEU A 664 -17.87 -26.15 -2.91
CA LEU A 664 -16.82 -26.89 -3.60
C LEU A 664 -16.76 -28.35 -3.10
N ARG A 665 -16.67 -28.57 -1.80
CA ARG A 665 -16.56 -29.90 -1.19
C ARG A 665 -17.76 -30.78 -1.53
N ARG A 666 -18.97 -30.25 -1.43
CA ARG A 666 -20.21 -31.00 -1.73
C ARG A 666 -20.26 -31.41 -3.21
N VAL A 667 -19.93 -30.52 -4.13
CA VAL A 667 -19.86 -30.87 -5.58
C VAL A 667 -18.71 -31.84 -5.84
N TYR A 668 -17.57 -31.69 -5.19
CA TYR A 668 -16.41 -32.58 -5.33
C TYR A 668 -16.76 -34.01 -4.92
N GLU A 669 -17.45 -34.20 -3.77
CA GLU A 669 -17.90 -35.48 -3.27
C GLU A 669 -18.88 -36.15 -4.25
N ASP A 670 -19.88 -35.41 -4.74
CA ASP A 670 -20.85 -35.90 -5.74
C ASP A 670 -20.14 -36.26 -7.06
N PHE A 671 -19.27 -35.39 -7.53
CA PHE A 671 -18.54 -35.56 -8.80
C PHE A 671 -17.66 -36.83 -8.77
N THR A 672 -16.83 -36.98 -7.73
CA THR A 672 -15.93 -38.13 -7.61
C THR A 672 -16.69 -39.46 -7.47
N ALA A 673 -17.84 -39.46 -6.81
CA ALA A 673 -18.71 -40.64 -6.70
C ALA A 673 -19.34 -41.02 -8.07
N ARG A 674 -19.78 -40.05 -8.86
CA ARG A 674 -20.49 -40.27 -10.12
C ARG A 674 -19.54 -40.42 -11.32
N TYR A 675 -18.37 -39.80 -11.29
CA TYR A 675 -17.40 -39.78 -12.42
C TYR A 675 -16.00 -40.22 -12.01
N PRO A 676 -15.80 -41.42 -11.45
CA PRO A 676 -14.52 -41.89 -10.91
C PRO A 676 -13.42 -42.04 -11.97
N GLY A 677 -13.76 -42.06 -13.26
CA GLY A 677 -12.82 -42.12 -14.37
C GLY A 677 -12.11 -40.85 -14.73
N ILE A 678 -12.49 -39.71 -14.12
CA ILE A 678 -11.83 -38.40 -14.35
C ILE A 678 -10.94 -38.10 -13.17
N ALA A 679 -9.64 -37.85 -13.41
CA ALA A 679 -8.72 -37.47 -12.33
C ALA A 679 -9.10 -36.09 -11.77
N THR A 680 -9.11 -35.97 -10.46
CA THR A 680 -9.54 -34.75 -9.76
C THR A 680 -8.51 -34.28 -8.75
N LEU A 681 -8.51 -32.97 -8.47
CA LEU A 681 -7.69 -32.32 -7.46
C LEU A 681 -8.48 -31.19 -6.80
N ALA A 682 -8.66 -31.23 -5.49
CA ALA A 682 -9.41 -30.19 -4.76
C ALA A 682 -8.49 -29.28 -3.94
N GLN A 683 -8.80 -27.98 -3.94
CA GLN A 683 -8.18 -27.00 -3.07
C GLN A 683 -8.62 -27.20 -1.61
N GLU A 684 -7.65 -27.36 -0.73
CA GLU A 684 -7.87 -27.32 0.72
C GLU A 684 -7.80 -25.87 1.26
N SER A 685 -8.42 -25.64 2.40
CA SER A 685 -8.33 -24.35 3.10
C SER A 685 -6.96 -24.21 3.78
N GLY A 686 -6.36 -23.01 3.73
CA GLY A 686 -5.12 -22.71 4.45
C GLY A 686 -3.84 -23.22 3.78
N LEU A 687 -3.85 -23.48 2.46
CA LEU A 687 -2.65 -23.86 1.71
C LEU A 687 -1.57 -22.80 1.84
N ASP A 688 -0.37 -23.21 2.19
CA ASP A 688 0.84 -22.38 2.11
C ASP A 688 1.37 -22.25 0.66
N ASP A 689 2.42 -21.47 0.47
CA ASP A 689 2.99 -21.24 -0.86
C ASP A 689 3.61 -22.53 -1.47
N ALA A 690 4.13 -23.44 -0.66
CA ALA A 690 4.71 -24.70 -1.13
C ALA A 690 3.61 -25.68 -1.60
N ALA A 691 2.54 -25.83 -0.82
CA ALA A 691 1.38 -26.64 -1.18
C ALA A 691 0.66 -26.10 -2.42
N ARG A 692 0.58 -24.74 -2.55
CA ARG A 692 0.10 -24.07 -3.75
C ARG A 692 0.94 -24.42 -4.98
N ALA A 693 2.26 -24.33 -4.87
CA ALA A 693 3.16 -24.67 -5.97
C ALA A 693 3.01 -26.13 -6.38
N ALA A 694 2.92 -27.05 -5.41
CA ALA A 694 2.69 -28.49 -5.65
C ALA A 694 1.36 -28.76 -6.37
N PHE A 695 0.28 -28.05 -5.98
CA PHE A 695 -1.00 -28.13 -6.69
C PHE A 695 -0.87 -27.74 -8.15
N LEU A 696 -0.20 -26.62 -8.44
CA LEU A 696 -0.04 -26.11 -9.80
C LEU A 696 0.90 -26.95 -10.69
N GLN A 697 1.86 -27.65 -10.09
CA GLN A 697 2.75 -28.59 -10.80
C GLN A 697 2.02 -29.80 -11.40
N LYS A 698 0.83 -30.15 -10.86
CA LYS A 698 -0.02 -31.22 -11.40
C LYS A 698 -0.61 -30.88 -12.77
N PHE A 699 -0.73 -29.60 -13.09
CA PHE A 699 -1.21 -29.10 -14.39
C PHE A 699 -0.04 -29.11 -15.40
N THR A 700 0.26 -30.27 -15.93
CA THR A 700 1.36 -30.47 -16.89
C THR A 700 0.94 -30.06 -18.30
N PRO A 701 1.86 -29.60 -19.17
CA PRO A 701 1.57 -29.47 -20.59
C PRO A 701 1.35 -30.85 -21.20
N ASP A 702 0.50 -30.94 -22.24
CA ASP A 702 0.20 -32.17 -22.98
C ASP A 702 -0.12 -33.40 -22.07
N PRO A 703 -1.17 -33.30 -21.21
CA PRO A 703 -1.49 -34.36 -20.26
C PRO A 703 -2.05 -35.61 -20.98
N ALA A 704 -1.61 -36.79 -20.55
CA ALA A 704 -2.09 -38.08 -21.09
C ALA A 704 -3.55 -38.40 -20.71
N GLN A 705 -4.08 -37.75 -19.65
CA GLN A 705 -5.44 -37.92 -19.17
C GLN A 705 -6.01 -36.57 -18.68
N THR A 706 -7.32 -36.47 -18.70
CA THR A 706 -8.01 -35.28 -18.20
C THR A 706 -7.81 -35.12 -16.69
N LEU A 707 -7.42 -33.90 -16.28
CA LEU A 707 -7.38 -33.47 -14.87
C LEU A 707 -8.36 -32.33 -14.65
N LEU A 708 -9.27 -32.49 -13.68
CA LEU A 708 -10.17 -31.43 -13.24
C LEU A 708 -9.79 -30.95 -11.83
N GLY A 709 -9.29 -29.72 -11.73
CA GLY A 709 -9.04 -29.03 -10.46
C GLY A 709 -10.28 -28.31 -9.95
N PHE A 710 -10.48 -28.32 -8.64
CA PHE A 710 -11.54 -27.62 -7.93
C PHE A 710 -10.92 -26.51 -7.06
N GLY A 711 -11.31 -25.27 -7.27
CA GLY A 711 -10.78 -24.12 -6.52
C GLY A 711 -11.87 -23.11 -6.13
N VAL A 712 -11.54 -22.21 -5.22
CA VAL A 712 -12.44 -21.14 -4.77
C VAL A 712 -12.14 -19.84 -5.52
N MET A 713 -13.18 -19.15 -6.00
CA MET A 713 -13.08 -17.84 -6.66
C MET A 713 -12.49 -16.77 -5.73
N GLY A 714 -11.56 -15.97 -6.23
CA GLY A 714 -10.90 -14.92 -5.43
C GLY A 714 -9.89 -15.45 -4.40
N GLY A 715 -9.67 -16.78 -4.35
CA GLY A 715 -8.60 -17.40 -3.59
C GLY A 715 -7.26 -17.39 -4.33
N ILE A 716 -6.28 -18.11 -3.75
CA ILE A 716 -4.90 -18.19 -4.26
C ILE A 716 -4.78 -18.70 -5.72
N PHE A 717 -5.80 -19.37 -6.24
CA PHE A 717 -5.86 -19.84 -7.64
C PHE A 717 -6.66 -18.91 -8.56
N GLY A 718 -7.49 -18.03 -8.00
CA GLY A 718 -8.23 -17.00 -8.77
C GLY A 718 -7.32 -15.88 -9.28
N GLU A 719 -6.14 -15.68 -8.67
CA GLU A 719 -5.22 -14.61 -8.99
C GLU A 719 -3.76 -15.09 -8.94
N GLY A 720 -2.90 -14.56 -9.84
CA GLY A 720 -1.46 -14.84 -9.82
C GLY A 720 -1.03 -16.25 -10.23
N VAL A 721 -1.91 -17.03 -10.89
CA VAL A 721 -1.59 -18.34 -11.48
C VAL A 721 -1.36 -18.17 -12.97
N ASP A 722 -0.22 -18.64 -13.47
CA ASP A 722 0.14 -18.61 -14.89
C ASP A 722 0.24 -20.04 -15.42
N LEU A 723 -0.86 -20.55 -15.97
CA LEU A 723 -0.95 -21.83 -16.64
C LEU A 723 -1.08 -21.58 -18.14
N VAL A 724 0.06 -21.43 -18.83
CA VAL A 724 0.13 -21.10 -20.26
C VAL A 724 -0.05 -22.36 -21.13
N GLY A 725 -0.72 -22.20 -22.26
CA GLY A 725 -0.90 -23.28 -23.23
C GLY A 725 -1.77 -24.42 -22.72
N ASP A 726 -1.42 -25.64 -23.03
CA ASP A 726 -2.16 -26.84 -22.66
C ASP A 726 -2.18 -27.17 -21.15
N ARG A 727 -1.47 -26.38 -20.36
CA ARG A 727 -1.57 -26.47 -18.90
C ARG A 727 -2.95 -26.08 -18.35
N LEU A 728 -3.76 -25.34 -19.12
CA LEU A 728 -5.15 -25.04 -18.79
C LEU A 728 -5.95 -24.77 -20.06
N ILE A 729 -6.74 -25.72 -20.51
CA ILE A 729 -7.57 -25.60 -21.71
C ILE A 729 -9.03 -25.29 -21.44
N GLY A 730 -9.46 -25.25 -20.19
CA GLY A 730 -10.82 -24.85 -19.86
C GLY A 730 -11.05 -24.52 -18.42
N CYS A 731 -12.03 -23.66 -18.17
CA CYS A 731 -12.50 -23.40 -16.83
C CYS A 731 -14.03 -23.39 -16.75
N ALA A 732 -14.56 -23.82 -15.59
CA ALA A 732 -15.95 -23.66 -15.21
C ALA A 732 -16.06 -22.64 -14.07
N ILE A 733 -17.02 -21.75 -14.15
CA ILE A 733 -17.32 -20.77 -13.12
C ILE A 733 -18.71 -21.05 -12.56
N VAL A 734 -18.73 -21.54 -11.33
CA VAL A 734 -19.94 -21.96 -10.61
C VAL A 734 -20.43 -20.79 -9.77
N GLY A 735 -21.42 -20.08 -10.27
CA GLY A 735 -21.99 -18.90 -9.61
C GLY A 735 -21.28 -17.57 -9.95
N VAL A 736 -21.90 -16.48 -9.55
CA VAL A 736 -21.48 -15.10 -9.89
C VAL A 736 -20.47 -14.48 -8.90
N GLY A 737 -19.80 -15.29 -8.10
CA GLY A 737 -18.68 -14.84 -7.27
C GLY A 737 -19.00 -13.84 -6.15
N LEU A 738 -20.28 -13.63 -5.80
CA LEU A 738 -20.66 -12.64 -4.78
C LEU A 738 -19.91 -12.86 -3.47
N PRO A 739 -19.41 -11.80 -2.83
CA PRO A 739 -18.89 -11.88 -1.47
C PRO A 739 -19.92 -12.50 -0.52
N GLN A 740 -19.41 -13.14 0.54
CA GLN A 740 -20.27 -13.67 1.59
C GLN A 740 -21.02 -12.53 2.28
N VAL A 741 -22.34 -12.75 2.51
CA VAL A 741 -23.14 -11.82 3.30
C VAL A 741 -22.64 -11.83 4.74
N ASN A 742 -22.20 -10.67 5.19
CA ASN A 742 -21.75 -10.43 6.55
C ASN A 742 -22.05 -8.98 6.95
N PRO A 743 -22.00 -8.65 8.24
CA PRO A 743 -22.35 -7.29 8.70
C PRO A 743 -21.55 -6.17 8.03
N ARG A 744 -20.26 -6.37 7.72
CA ARG A 744 -19.43 -5.39 7.00
C ARG A 744 -19.91 -5.13 5.58
N GLN A 745 -20.25 -6.21 4.84
CA GLN A 745 -20.79 -6.07 3.49
C GLN A 745 -22.14 -5.34 3.49
N GLU A 746 -22.97 -5.59 4.52
CA GLU A 746 -24.25 -4.90 4.66
C GLU A 746 -24.08 -3.41 5.01
N ILE A 747 -23.10 -3.05 5.83
CA ILE A 747 -22.77 -1.64 6.09
C ILE A 747 -22.25 -0.95 4.83
N LEU A 748 -21.36 -1.60 4.07
CA LEU A 748 -20.86 -1.08 2.80
C LEU A 748 -22.00 -0.90 1.79
N ARG A 749 -22.90 -1.90 1.68
CA ARG A 749 -24.11 -1.82 0.85
C ARG A 749 -24.96 -0.64 1.26
N ARG A 750 -25.28 -0.49 2.53
CA ARG A 750 -26.09 0.60 3.07
C ARG A 750 -25.46 1.96 2.80
N TYR A 751 -24.15 2.10 2.99
CA TYR A 751 -23.44 3.35 2.71
C TYR A 751 -23.63 3.78 1.25
N TYR A 752 -23.40 2.92 0.26
CA TYR A 752 -23.55 3.26 -1.15
C TYR A 752 -25.02 3.33 -1.60
N ASP A 753 -25.95 2.66 -0.91
CA ASP A 753 -27.40 2.85 -1.15
C ASP A 753 -27.83 4.28 -0.75
N GLU A 754 -27.34 4.79 0.37
CA GLU A 754 -27.60 6.15 0.85
C GLU A 754 -26.95 7.22 -0.05
N GLN A 755 -25.76 6.96 -0.59
CA GLN A 755 -25.05 7.90 -1.45
C GLN A 755 -25.60 7.96 -2.89
N SER A 756 -25.97 6.84 -3.48
CA SER A 756 -26.25 6.75 -4.92
C SER A 756 -27.30 5.71 -5.31
N GLY A 757 -27.91 5.00 -4.37
CA GLY A 757 -28.85 3.90 -4.65
C GLY A 757 -28.21 2.67 -5.31
N THR A 758 -26.87 2.54 -5.24
CA THR A 758 -26.12 1.49 -5.96
C THR A 758 -25.44 0.50 -5.00
N GLY A 759 -25.88 0.41 -3.75
CA GLY A 759 -25.20 -0.34 -2.71
C GLY A 759 -25.01 -1.81 -3.02
N PHE A 760 -26.01 -2.51 -3.60
CA PHE A 760 -25.85 -3.91 -3.97
C PHE A 760 -24.79 -4.10 -5.07
N ASP A 761 -24.74 -3.19 -6.03
CA ASP A 761 -23.74 -3.22 -7.10
C ASP A 761 -22.33 -3.07 -6.54
N TYR A 762 -22.12 -2.10 -5.66
CA TYR A 762 -20.80 -1.76 -5.10
C TYR A 762 -20.30 -2.81 -4.09
N ALA A 763 -21.18 -3.29 -3.21
CA ALA A 763 -20.80 -4.25 -2.18
C ALA A 763 -20.71 -5.70 -2.69
N TYR A 764 -21.53 -6.07 -3.68
CA TYR A 764 -21.66 -7.47 -4.07
C TYR A 764 -21.43 -7.73 -5.55
N ARG A 765 -22.18 -7.07 -6.47
CA ARG A 765 -22.17 -7.45 -7.88
C ARG A 765 -20.86 -7.15 -8.58
N TYR A 766 -20.30 -5.95 -8.45
CA TYR A 766 -19.04 -5.58 -9.10
C TYR A 766 -17.84 -6.37 -8.57
N PRO A 767 -17.63 -6.51 -7.24
CA PRO A 767 -16.60 -7.39 -6.71
C PRO A 767 -16.76 -8.85 -7.14
N GLY A 768 -18.00 -9.36 -7.19
CA GLY A 768 -18.30 -10.72 -7.65
C GLY A 768 -17.94 -10.93 -9.11
N MET A 769 -18.40 -10.05 -9.98
CA MET A 769 -18.12 -10.14 -11.42
C MET A 769 -16.64 -9.97 -11.73
N ASN A 770 -15.92 -9.14 -10.97
CA ASN A 770 -14.49 -9.00 -11.10
C ASN A 770 -13.77 -10.36 -10.92
N LYS A 771 -14.15 -11.15 -9.89
CA LYS A 771 -13.62 -12.50 -9.66
C LYS A 771 -13.97 -13.46 -10.81
N VAL A 772 -15.19 -13.38 -11.36
CA VAL A 772 -15.60 -14.16 -12.52
C VAL A 772 -14.72 -13.86 -13.74
N LEU A 773 -14.53 -12.58 -14.05
CA LEU A 773 -13.71 -12.16 -15.18
C LEU A 773 -12.24 -12.51 -15.03
N GLN A 774 -11.71 -12.46 -13.82
CA GLN A 774 -10.35 -12.89 -13.51
C GLN A 774 -10.17 -14.41 -13.72
N ALA A 775 -11.11 -15.21 -13.23
CA ALA A 775 -11.09 -16.67 -13.40
C ALA A 775 -11.18 -17.06 -14.88
N ALA A 776 -12.10 -16.46 -15.63
CA ALA A 776 -12.25 -16.68 -17.07
C ALA A 776 -11.01 -16.27 -17.88
N GLY A 777 -10.37 -15.17 -17.50
CA GLY A 777 -9.16 -14.66 -18.15
C GLY A 777 -7.91 -15.54 -17.99
N ARG A 778 -8.02 -16.71 -17.33
CA ARG A 778 -6.92 -17.67 -17.18
C ARG A 778 -6.74 -18.59 -18.40
N VAL A 779 -7.77 -18.81 -19.18
CA VAL A 779 -7.81 -19.83 -20.24
C VAL A 779 -7.01 -19.43 -21.46
N ILE A 780 -7.05 -18.17 -21.88
CA ILE A 780 -6.32 -17.65 -23.04
C ILE A 780 -5.23 -16.67 -22.57
N ARG A 781 -3.97 -17.00 -22.81
CA ARG A 781 -2.78 -16.24 -22.42
C ARG A 781 -1.90 -15.83 -23.58
N THR A 782 -1.84 -16.68 -24.61
CA THR A 782 -1.06 -16.47 -25.82
C THR A 782 -1.94 -16.52 -27.06
N ALA A 783 -1.44 -16.05 -28.20
CA ALA A 783 -2.17 -16.09 -29.46
C ALA A 783 -2.44 -17.51 -29.97
N GLY A 784 -1.65 -18.50 -29.53
CA GLY A 784 -1.83 -19.89 -29.89
C GLY A 784 -2.79 -20.65 -28.97
N ASP A 785 -3.14 -20.10 -27.81
CA ASP A 785 -4.00 -20.80 -26.86
C ASP A 785 -5.41 -20.94 -27.41
N ARG A 786 -6.02 -22.08 -27.12
CA ARG A 786 -7.40 -22.39 -27.45
C ARG A 786 -8.06 -23.06 -26.27
N GLY A 787 -9.24 -22.58 -25.87
CA GLY A 787 -9.85 -23.09 -24.64
C GLY A 787 -11.30 -22.71 -24.46
N VAL A 788 -11.90 -23.22 -23.36
CA VAL A 788 -13.33 -23.11 -23.08
C VAL A 788 -13.59 -22.49 -21.72
N VAL A 789 -14.53 -21.56 -21.65
CA VAL A 789 -15.11 -21.00 -20.40
C VAL A 789 -16.57 -21.40 -20.31
N LEU A 790 -16.94 -22.07 -19.22
CA LEU A 790 -18.30 -22.49 -18.92
C LEU A 790 -18.85 -21.71 -17.70
N LEU A 791 -19.93 -20.98 -17.91
CA LEU A 791 -20.60 -20.21 -16.85
C LEU A 791 -21.82 -20.98 -16.35
N LEU A 792 -21.88 -21.27 -15.07
CA LEU A 792 -22.94 -22.07 -14.44
C LEU A 792 -23.70 -21.23 -13.40
N ASP A 793 -24.70 -20.48 -13.85
CA ASP A 793 -25.67 -19.76 -13.00
C ASP A 793 -26.75 -19.08 -13.85
N ASP A 794 -27.98 -19.03 -13.36
CA ASP A 794 -29.12 -18.34 -14.01
C ASP A 794 -28.87 -16.83 -14.18
N ARG A 795 -28.18 -16.20 -13.25
CA ARG A 795 -27.89 -14.76 -13.23
C ARG A 795 -27.02 -14.30 -14.41
N PHE A 796 -26.21 -15.17 -14.99
CA PHE A 796 -25.44 -14.80 -16.18
C PHE A 796 -26.28 -14.52 -17.43
N ALA A 797 -27.57 -14.84 -17.42
CA ALA A 797 -28.51 -14.44 -18.46
C ALA A 797 -29.27 -13.14 -18.16
N HIS A 798 -29.13 -12.57 -16.96
CA HIS A 798 -29.82 -11.34 -16.59
C HIS A 798 -29.05 -10.10 -17.06
N SER A 799 -29.76 -9.08 -17.55
CA SER A 799 -29.17 -7.85 -18.09
C SER A 799 -28.25 -7.13 -17.12
N GLU A 800 -28.51 -7.20 -15.82
CA GLU A 800 -27.69 -6.63 -14.74
C GLU A 800 -26.29 -7.20 -14.66
N TYR A 801 -26.09 -8.45 -15.11
CA TYR A 801 -24.77 -9.12 -15.17
C TYR A 801 -24.19 -9.07 -16.58
N THR A 802 -25.00 -9.26 -17.64
CA THR A 802 -24.48 -9.26 -19.02
C THR A 802 -23.89 -7.92 -19.44
N ARG A 803 -24.41 -6.80 -18.90
CA ARG A 803 -23.82 -5.46 -19.13
C ARG A 803 -22.38 -5.32 -18.58
N LEU A 804 -21.95 -6.23 -17.69
CA LEU A 804 -20.60 -6.25 -17.12
C LEU A 804 -19.66 -7.18 -17.88
N PHE A 805 -20.14 -7.87 -18.91
CA PHE A 805 -19.31 -8.74 -19.73
C PHE A 805 -18.35 -7.92 -20.60
N PRO A 806 -17.11 -8.40 -20.79
CA PRO A 806 -16.18 -7.77 -21.71
C PRO A 806 -16.71 -7.78 -23.15
N ARG A 807 -16.36 -6.79 -23.93
CA ARG A 807 -16.81 -6.69 -25.35
C ARG A 807 -16.49 -7.92 -26.18
N HIS A 808 -15.39 -8.61 -25.92
CA HIS A 808 -14.99 -9.83 -26.63
C HIS A 808 -15.80 -11.07 -26.23
N TRP A 809 -16.80 -10.96 -25.32
CA TRP A 809 -17.72 -12.05 -24.97
C TRP A 809 -19.02 -12.03 -25.75
N GLN A 810 -19.13 -11.25 -26.84
CA GLN A 810 -20.35 -11.16 -27.67
C GLN A 810 -20.75 -12.48 -28.32
N HIS A 811 -19.84 -13.45 -28.42
CA HIS A 811 -20.09 -14.79 -28.95
C HIS A 811 -20.54 -15.80 -27.88
N LEU A 812 -20.85 -15.36 -26.67
CA LEU A 812 -21.39 -16.20 -25.58
C LEU A 812 -22.67 -16.92 -26.05
N LYS A 813 -22.68 -18.25 -25.93
CA LYS A 813 -23.84 -19.09 -26.24
C LYS A 813 -24.54 -19.54 -24.98
N TYR A 814 -25.85 -19.33 -24.93
CA TYR A 814 -26.71 -19.86 -23.87
C TYR A 814 -27.25 -21.22 -24.30
N LEU A 815 -27.03 -22.25 -23.49
CA LEU A 815 -27.31 -23.63 -23.83
C LEU A 815 -28.33 -24.24 -22.85
N ASN A 816 -29.20 -25.09 -23.38
CA ASN A 816 -30.24 -25.80 -22.59
C ASN A 816 -29.75 -27.21 -22.23
N GLY A 817 -28.99 -27.32 -21.10
CA GLY A 817 -28.55 -28.60 -20.56
C GLY A 817 -27.23 -29.12 -21.11
N THR A 818 -26.79 -30.24 -20.58
CA THR A 818 -25.46 -30.84 -20.80
C THR A 818 -25.29 -31.46 -22.17
N GLU A 819 -26.36 -31.94 -22.80
CA GLU A 819 -26.25 -32.50 -24.17
C GLU A 819 -25.95 -31.41 -25.19
N ALA A 820 -26.62 -30.28 -25.12
CA ALA A 820 -26.30 -29.12 -25.98
C ALA A 820 -24.87 -28.61 -25.73
N LEU A 821 -24.39 -28.72 -24.49
CA LEU A 821 -23.00 -28.37 -24.18
C LEU A 821 -22.02 -29.35 -24.84
N LYS A 822 -22.26 -30.64 -24.79
CA LYS A 822 -21.41 -31.66 -25.47
C LYS A 822 -21.32 -31.40 -26.97
N GLU A 823 -22.45 -31.17 -27.63
CA GLU A 823 -22.49 -30.88 -29.08
C GLU A 823 -21.66 -29.63 -29.44
N GLU A 824 -21.76 -28.59 -28.64
CA GLU A 824 -20.97 -27.37 -28.86
C GLU A 824 -19.48 -27.55 -28.56
N LEU A 825 -19.13 -28.36 -27.56
CA LEU A 825 -17.73 -28.71 -27.25
C LEU A 825 -17.12 -29.55 -28.38
N ASP A 826 -17.84 -30.56 -28.91
CA ASP A 826 -17.39 -31.36 -30.06
C ASP A 826 -17.18 -30.49 -31.29
N ARG A 827 -18.10 -29.57 -31.58
CA ARG A 827 -17.97 -28.60 -32.67
C ARG A 827 -16.76 -27.68 -32.49
N PHE A 828 -16.53 -27.17 -31.30
CA PHE A 828 -15.43 -26.26 -30.98
C PHE A 828 -14.09 -26.97 -31.11
N TRP A 829 -13.94 -28.16 -30.55
CA TRP A 829 -12.68 -28.92 -30.62
C TRP A 829 -12.44 -29.59 -31.99
N GLY A 830 -13.52 -29.98 -32.65
CA GLY A 830 -13.45 -30.60 -34.02
C GLY A 830 -12.96 -29.64 -35.10
N GLN A 831 -13.25 -28.37 -35.01
CA GLN A 831 -12.76 -27.33 -35.92
C GLN A 831 -11.24 -27.08 -35.85
N GLY A 832 -10.54 -27.67 -34.88
CA GLY A 832 -9.07 -27.58 -34.72
C GLY A 832 -8.28 -28.68 -35.43
N SER A 833 -8.93 -29.73 -35.91
CA SER A 833 -8.24 -30.90 -36.50
C SER A 833 -7.98 -30.77 -38.03
N SER A 834 -8.41 -29.67 -38.64
CA SER A 834 -8.35 -29.47 -40.12
C SER A 834 -7.43 -28.31 -40.56
N ARG A 835 -6.43 -27.93 -39.75
CA ARG A 835 -5.38 -26.98 -40.18
C ARG A 835 -3.99 -27.45 -39.81
#